data_0232643913df903d67d342c9a302412e
#
_entry.id   0232643913df903d67d342c9a302412e
#
_cell.length_a   1.000
_cell.length_b   1.000
_cell.length_c   1.000
_cell.angle_alpha   90.00
_cell.angle_beta   90.00
_cell.angle_gamma   90.00
#
_symmetry.space_group_name_H-M   'P 1'
#
loop_
_entity.id
_entity.type
_entity.pdbx_description
1 polymer ?
#
loop_
_entity_poly.entity_id
_entity_poly.type
_entity_poly.pdbx_seq_one_letter_code
_entity_poly.pdbx_strand_id
1 'polypeptide(L)'
;MERVVHKYELQALALRTNNIYIQDKPVEIPKHDVEIFIDFECLPDESFFYLFGLVVCQAGKQDNFQFWASSNNDEESAWKDFVSVIAQYGNSPLFHYGSFENKAILTLGKRYETPTKTIVERLFNINTCIYGKLYFPVYSNSLKDICNYLGLTWSSPNASGLQSIVWRREYDQSKDDIYRDLLQTYNIEDCLNLKGLTEYLREIAANAAHSEQVRFADKEGGSMPESASDLSKQLSNILLSAHGDYEQKKIRLKNKDNVTTSTDDSGNNKKKRLISQGRKVNKVVQVRRGRICPNHPGEKLKPSQVEASQTIYDLKFTPRGVKKQITQYIGKKGFCVKCNKLFNPPQIRNLGNGKKYGHGFLVWVNYHRLAMRLPFKKIIQLIEDTFGERVAAATIQLMFMTLSDFFIDTERMILKQILKSPFVHMDETTINIKGASQYVWVITDGTHVIFKLSENREATIVHELLGGYKGVLCSDFYGGYDSVPCLQQKCWAHLIRDLNENLRKSPFDTEYENFVGAVGALIIPILQTVEKYGLKIWHLRKFRPNVDHFYEKFINNKVYASDATQTFQKRFMKYREKLFVFLDKDGIPWNNNAAERAIRHLAVQRKISGTFGKETAPHYLRLLSVTQTCRFQNKSLLQFLLSGEKDIDNFKGSKGLIGWRMH
;
A
#
# COMPACT_ATOMS: atom_id res chain seq x y z
N MET A 1 -20.60 -9.57 15.01
CA MET A 1 -21.24 -9.47 13.68
C MET A 1 -20.30 -10.05 12.66
N GLU A 2 -20.67 -11.14 12.03
CA GLU A 2 -19.92 -11.68 10.89
C GLU A 2 -19.89 -10.64 9.79
N ARG A 3 -18.72 -10.47 9.18
CA ARG A 3 -18.51 -9.49 8.13
C ARG A 3 -19.19 -10.02 6.87
N VAL A 4 -20.33 -9.44 6.49
CA VAL A 4 -21.03 -9.79 5.24
C VAL A 4 -20.07 -9.56 4.08
N VAL A 5 -19.79 -10.62 3.31
CA VAL A 5 -18.88 -10.59 2.16
C VAL A 5 -19.71 -10.58 0.89
N HIS A 6 -19.48 -9.60 0.02
CA HIS A 6 -20.10 -9.55 -1.29
C HIS A 6 -19.53 -10.65 -2.20
N LYS A 7 -20.39 -11.47 -2.79
CA LYS A 7 -20.03 -12.55 -3.71
C LYS A 7 -20.14 -12.07 -5.15
N TYR A 8 -19.02 -11.80 -5.76
CA TYR A 8 -18.97 -11.32 -7.16
C TYR A 8 -19.51 -12.32 -8.15
N GLU A 9 -19.47 -13.63 -7.83
CA GLU A 9 -19.99 -14.70 -8.63
C GLU A 9 -21.54 -14.61 -8.74
N LEU A 10 -22.22 -14.28 -7.66
CA LEU A 10 -23.66 -14.08 -7.65
C LEU A 10 -24.05 -12.79 -8.39
N GLN A 11 -23.24 -11.73 -8.28
CA GLN A 11 -23.45 -10.50 -9.04
C GLN A 11 -23.33 -10.76 -10.55
N ALA A 12 -22.29 -11.50 -10.96
CA ALA A 12 -22.13 -11.90 -12.35
C ALA A 12 -23.26 -12.79 -12.86
N LEU A 13 -23.74 -13.71 -12.03
CA LEU A 13 -24.87 -14.58 -12.34
C LEU A 13 -26.17 -13.78 -12.51
N ALA A 14 -26.42 -12.80 -11.63
CA ALA A 14 -27.57 -11.91 -11.73
C ALA A 14 -27.57 -11.14 -13.06
N LEU A 15 -26.45 -10.52 -13.42
CA LEU A 15 -26.27 -9.82 -14.71
C LEU A 15 -26.51 -10.73 -15.91
N ARG A 16 -26.00 -11.97 -15.86
CA ARG A 16 -26.11 -12.94 -16.96
C ARG A 16 -27.53 -13.41 -17.18
N THR A 17 -28.23 -13.74 -16.10
CA THR A 17 -29.56 -14.37 -16.20
C THR A 17 -30.68 -13.35 -16.18
N ASN A 18 -30.34 -12.08 -15.93
CA ASN A 18 -31.28 -10.98 -15.67
C ASN A 18 -32.31 -11.32 -14.55
N ASN A 19 -31.84 -12.08 -13.53
CA ASN A 19 -32.61 -12.47 -12.37
C ASN A 19 -31.99 -11.89 -11.09
N ILE A 20 -32.83 -11.72 -10.06
CA ILE A 20 -32.38 -11.33 -8.72
C ILE A 20 -32.05 -12.60 -7.95
N TYR A 21 -30.85 -12.61 -7.33
CA TYR A 21 -30.43 -13.74 -6.49
C TYR A 21 -30.39 -13.36 -5.02
N ILE A 22 -30.99 -14.24 -4.20
CA ILE A 22 -30.97 -14.16 -2.74
C ILE A 22 -29.96 -15.16 -2.23
N GLN A 23 -29.00 -14.70 -1.41
CA GLN A 23 -27.94 -15.56 -0.90
C GLN A 23 -28.44 -16.57 0.13
N ASP A 24 -29.17 -16.14 1.17
CA ASP A 24 -29.65 -16.99 2.25
C ASP A 24 -31.16 -16.86 2.41
N LYS A 25 -31.61 -15.80 3.06
CA LYS A 25 -33.01 -15.46 3.27
C LYS A 25 -33.24 -14.00 2.93
N PRO A 26 -34.44 -13.68 2.38
CA PRO A 26 -34.85 -12.30 2.23
C PRO A 26 -34.82 -11.58 3.58
N VAL A 27 -34.36 -10.32 3.57
CA VAL A 27 -34.40 -9.50 4.78
C VAL A 27 -35.78 -8.92 4.94
N GLU A 28 -36.45 -9.23 6.04
CA GLU A 28 -37.73 -8.64 6.39
C GLU A 28 -37.52 -7.18 6.82
N ILE A 29 -38.24 -6.27 6.16
CA ILE A 29 -38.30 -4.86 6.51
C ILE A 29 -39.66 -4.59 7.15
N PRO A 30 -39.72 -4.32 8.47
CA PRO A 30 -40.97 -4.07 9.15
C PRO A 30 -41.73 -2.91 8.53
N LYS A 31 -43.06 -3.03 8.45
CA LYS A 31 -43.95 -1.93 8.05
C LYS A 31 -44.35 -1.15 9.30
N HIS A 32 -44.35 0.18 9.19
CA HIS A 32 -44.70 1.10 10.27
C HIS A 32 -45.87 2.00 9.84
N ASP A 33 -46.65 2.48 10.80
CA ASP A 33 -47.78 3.38 10.53
C ASP A 33 -47.33 4.72 9.95
N VAL A 34 -46.13 5.16 10.35
CA VAL A 34 -45.45 6.32 9.81
C VAL A 34 -44.05 5.90 9.36
N GLU A 35 -43.73 6.17 8.12
CA GLU A 35 -42.42 5.87 7.50
C GLU A 35 -41.84 7.14 6.87
N ILE A 36 -40.57 7.37 7.11
CA ILE A 36 -39.89 8.60 6.70
C ILE A 36 -38.69 8.22 5.85
N PHE A 37 -38.63 8.75 4.62
CA PHE A 37 -37.52 8.54 3.70
C PHE A 37 -36.72 9.82 3.59
N ILE A 38 -35.40 9.73 3.79
CA ILE A 38 -34.53 10.91 3.82
C ILE A 38 -33.38 10.79 2.81
N ASP A 39 -33.02 11.93 2.23
CA ASP A 39 -31.86 12.10 1.38
C ASP A 39 -31.25 13.50 1.56
N PHE A 40 -29.91 13.60 1.58
CA PHE A 40 -29.19 14.85 1.83
C PHE A 40 -28.22 15.16 0.70
N GLU A 41 -28.11 16.46 0.36
CA GLU A 41 -27.17 16.94 -0.63
C GLU A 41 -26.11 17.86 -0.01
N CYS A 42 -24.87 17.70 -0.44
CA CYS A 42 -23.77 18.55 0.05
C CYS A 42 -22.74 18.91 -1.03
N LEU A 43 -21.96 19.94 -0.74
CA LEU A 43 -20.68 20.21 -1.40
C LEU A 43 -19.55 19.59 -0.54
N PRO A 44 -18.96 18.46 -0.96
CA PRO A 44 -18.02 17.71 -0.12
C PRO A 44 -16.73 18.46 0.22
N ASP A 45 -16.24 19.29 -0.72
CA ASP A 45 -15.03 20.11 -0.59
C ASP A 45 -15.18 21.24 0.43
N GLU A 46 -16.41 21.73 0.63
CA GLU A 46 -16.75 22.78 1.61
C GLU A 46 -17.37 22.19 2.89
N SER A 47 -17.70 20.90 2.89
CA SER A 47 -18.51 20.26 3.94
C SER A 47 -19.82 21.02 4.21
N PHE A 48 -20.42 21.58 3.15
CA PHE A 48 -21.63 22.38 3.20
C PHE A 48 -22.83 21.53 2.76
N PHE A 49 -23.78 21.32 3.68
CA PHE A 49 -25.04 20.59 3.43
C PHE A 49 -26.12 21.58 3.07
N TYR A 50 -26.51 21.59 1.82
CA TYR A 50 -27.41 22.65 1.30
C TYR A 50 -28.85 22.23 1.09
N LEU A 51 -29.16 20.93 1.16
CA LEU A 51 -30.53 20.43 0.95
C LEU A 51 -30.79 19.17 1.77
N PHE A 52 -31.88 19.17 2.51
CA PHE A 52 -32.37 18.05 3.29
C PHE A 52 -33.74 17.66 2.80
N GLY A 53 -33.88 16.52 2.15
CA GLY A 53 -35.13 15.98 1.65
C GLY A 53 -35.76 15.02 2.62
N LEU A 54 -37.08 15.05 2.67
CA LEU A 54 -37.87 14.27 3.58
C LEU A 54 -39.23 13.91 2.93
N VAL A 55 -39.52 12.63 2.83
CA VAL A 55 -40.84 12.13 2.41
C VAL A 55 -41.44 11.36 3.57
N VAL A 56 -42.60 11.82 4.07
CA VAL A 56 -43.33 11.20 5.17
C VAL A 56 -44.55 10.48 4.61
N CYS A 57 -44.70 9.19 4.93
CA CYS A 57 -45.82 8.38 4.55
C CYS A 57 -46.60 7.96 5.79
N GLN A 58 -47.87 8.39 5.90
CA GLN A 58 -48.77 8.08 7.03
C GLN A 58 -50.19 7.87 6.55
N ALA A 59 -50.82 6.75 6.94
CA ALA A 59 -52.22 6.45 6.65
C ALA A 59 -52.62 6.64 5.17
N GLY A 60 -51.71 6.26 4.23
CA GLY A 60 -51.93 6.40 2.78
C GLY A 60 -51.72 7.80 2.21
N LYS A 61 -51.40 8.80 3.05
CA LYS A 61 -51.01 10.14 2.63
C LYS A 61 -49.50 10.22 2.56
N GLN A 62 -49.04 11.12 1.69
CA GLN A 62 -47.62 11.39 1.49
C GLN A 62 -47.40 12.89 1.54
N ASP A 63 -46.51 13.34 2.45
CA ASP A 63 -46.10 14.71 2.58
C ASP A 63 -44.60 14.83 2.29
N ASN A 64 -44.23 15.82 1.46
CA ASN A 64 -42.85 16.04 1.05
C ASN A 64 -42.37 17.35 1.68
N PHE A 65 -41.20 17.30 2.28
CA PHE A 65 -40.54 18.48 2.89
C PHE A 65 -39.14 18.63 2.34
N GLN A 66 -38.72 19.86 2.16
CA GLN A 66 -37.36 20.20 1.72
C GLN A 66 -36.85 21.42 2.47
N PHE A 67 -35.66 21.33 2.98
CA PHE A 67 -35.00 22.40 3.73
C PHE A 67 -33.77 22.83 2.96
N TRP A 68 -33.81 24.04 2.40
CA TRP A 68 -32.80 24.59 1.51
C TRP A 68 -31.95 25.61 2.22
N ALA A 69 -30.61 25.45 2.15
CA ALA A 69 -29.64 26.47 2.57
C ALA A 69 -29.04 27.17 1.34
N SER A 70 -29.30 28.43 1.18
CA SER A 70 -28.75 29.26 0.07
C SER A 70 -27.26 29.53 0.25
N SER A 71 -26.80 29.59 1.51
CA SER A 71 -25.43 29.83 1.90
C SER A 71 -25.07 29.05 3.17
N ASN A 72 -23.78 29.05 3.53
CA ASN A 72 -23.32 28.44 4.79
C ASN A 72 -23.99 29.02 6.02
N ASN A 73 -24.47 30.29 5.96
CA ASN A 73 -25.16 30.92 7.08
C ASN A 73 -26.58 30.36 7.28
N ASP A 74 -27.18 29.78 6.24
CA ASP A 74 -28.53 29.23 6.28
C ASP A 74 -28.54 27.75 6.63
N GLU A 75 -27.38 27.08 6.61
CA GLU A 75 -27.27 25.64 6.90
C GLU A 75 -27.82 25.27 8.27
N GLU A 76 -27.53 26.08 9.29
CA GLU A 76 -28.00 25.86 10.64
C GLU A 76 -29.54 25.91 10.74
N SER A 77 -30.15 26.91 10.08
CA SER A 77 -31.61 27.02 10.06
C SER A 77 -32.25 25.84 9.34
N ALA A 78 -31.78 25.52 8.14
CA ALA A 78 -32.29 24.37 7.38
C ALA A 78 -32.14 23.03 8.15
N TRP A 79 -31.02 22.85 8.84
CA TRP A 79 -30.81 21.69 9.71
C TRP A 79 -31.79 21.64 10.90
N LYS A 80 -32.00 22.78 11.59
CA LYS A 80 -32.91 22.85 12.74
C LYS A 80 -34.37 22.63 12.29
N ASP A 81 -34.76 23.15 11.14
CA ASP A 81 -36.08 22.95 10.57
C ASP A 81 -36.32 21.47 10.23
N PHE A 82 -35.33 20.81 9.60
CA PHE A 82 -35.36 19.35 9.36
C PHE A 82 -35.54 18.59 10.67
N VAL A 83 -34.73 18.87 11.70
CA VAL A 83 -34.81 18.23 13.01
C VAL A 83 -36.16 18.46 13.69
N SER A 84 -36.70 19.68 13.58
CA SER A 84 -38.00 20.04 14.15
C SER A 84 -39.14 19.24 13.51
N VAL A 85 -39.10 19.04 12.19
CA VAL A 85 -40.13 18.26 11.49
C VAL A 85 -40.05 16.77 11.85
N ILE A 86 -38.86 16.15 11.83
CA ILE A 86 -38.73 14.73 12.17
C ILE A 86 -39.06 14.44 13.64
N ALA A 87 -38.91 15.44 14.53
CA ALA A 87 -39.29 15.30 15.94
C ALA A 87 -40.80 15.13 16.14
N GLN A 88 -41.62 15.66 15.26
CA GLN A 88 -43.09 15.55 15.31
C GLN A 88 -43.58 14.10 15.14
N TYR A 89 -42.77 13.24 14.53
CA TYR A 89 -43.12 11.85 14.21
C TYR A 89 -42.51 10.83 15.22
N GLY A 90 -42.14 11.28 16.41
CA GLY A 90 -41.70 10.42 17.51
C GLY A 90 -40.57 9.45 17.14
N ASN A 91 -40.84 8.14 17.37
CA ASN A 91 -39.84 7.08 17.10
C ASN A 91 -39.98 6.42 15.71
N SER A 92 -40.67 7.05 14.77
CA SER A 92 -40.83 6.50 13.41
C SER A 92 -39.49 6.30 12.72
N PRO A 93 -39.28 5.22 11.95
CA PRO A 93 -38.02 4.94 11.30
C PRO A 93 -37.67 6.00 10.24
N LEU A 94 -36.39 6.30 10.13
CA LEU A 94 -35.81 7.14 9.10
C LEU A 94 -35.05 6.25 8.11
N PHE A 95 -35.66 5.97 6.98
CA PHE A 95 -35.06 5.16 5.93
C PHE A 95 -34.07 6.01 5.11
N HIS A 96 -32.89 5.46 4.88
CA HIS A 96 -31.87 6.09 4.07
C HIS A 96 -31.06 5.05 3.27
N TYR A 97 -30.23 5.49 2.32
CA TYR A 97 -29.43 4.59 1.49
C TYR A 97 -27.92 4.87 1.61
N GLY A 98 -27.18 3.89 2.14
CA GLY A 98 -25.74 4.01 2.30
C GLY A 98 -25.33 4.54 3.69
N SER A 99 -24.19 5.21 3.75
CA SER A 99 -23.63 5.68 5.03
C SER A 99 -23.54 7.20 5.12
N PHE A 100 -24.03 7.91 4.10
CA PHE A 100 -23.83 9.34 3.97
C PHE A 100 -24.69 10.11 4.97
N GLU A 101 -25.98 9.85 5.04
CA GLU A 101 -26.94 10.53 5.91
C GLU A 101 -26.58 10.38 7.39
N ASN A 102 -26.18 9.18 7.81
CA ASN A 102 -25.71 8.95 9.17
C ASN A 102 -24.49 9.82 9.51
N LYS A 103 -23.50 9.91 8.60
CA LYS A 103 -22.33 10.78 8.80
C LYS A 103 -22.70 12.26 8.80
N ALA A 104 -23.61 12.66 7.92
CA ALA A 104 -24.12 14.02 7.84
C ALA A 104 -24.80 14.44 9.16
N ILE A 105 -25.71 13.60 9.67
CA ILE A 105 -26.43 13.84 10.93
C ILE A 105 -25.47 14.00 12.09
N LEU A 106 -24.47 13.12 12.22
CA LEU A 106 -23.46 13.20 13.27
C LEU A 106 -22.58 14.47 13.13
N THR A 107 -22.27 14.85 11.90
CA THR A 107 -21.44 16.05 11.61
C THR A 107 -22.20 17.32 11.94
N LEU A 108 -23.44 17.45 11.48
CA LEU A 108 -24.29 18.62 11.72
C LEU A 108 -24.70 18.73 13.19
N GLY A 109 -25.02 17.57 13.81
CA GLY A 109 -25.32 17.54 15.23
C GLY A 109 -24.17 18.06 16.12
N LYS A 110 -22.93 17.71 15.75
CA LYS A 110 -21.75 18.24 16.41
C LYS A 110 -21.49 19.72 16.10
N ARG A 111 -21.74 20.13 14.85
CA ARG A 111 -21.51 21.51 14.39
C ARG A 111 -22.47 22.50 15.05
N TYR A 112 -23.74 22.12 15.19
CA TYR A 112 -24.83 22.98 15.68
C TYR A 112 -25.36 22.56 17.08
N GLU A 113 -24.58 21.77 17.80
CA GLU A 113 -24.86 21.33 19.18
C GLU A 113 -26.27 20.68 19.34
N THR A 114 -26.74 19.99 18.29
CA THR A 114 -28.04 19.34 18.27
C THR A 114 -27.92 17.90 18.79
N PRO A 115 -28.76 17.45 19.73
CA PRO A 115 -28.78 16.08 20.20
C PRO A 115 -29.20 15.13 19.08
N THR A 116 -28.28 14.28 18.59
CA THR A 116 -28.54 13.38 17.44
C THR A 116 -28.79 11.93 17.84
N LYS A 117 -28.62 11.57 19.12
CA LYS A 117 -28.73 10.18 19.59
C LYS A 117 -30.05 9.54 19.18
N THR A 118 -31.16 10.18 19.46
CA THR A 118 -32.51 9.70 19.14
C THR A 118 -32.77 9.63 17.65
N ILE A 119 -32.15 10.51 16.85
CA ILE A 119 -32.24 10.50 15.39
C ILE A 119 -31.47 9.30 14.83
N VAL A 120 -30.26 9.07 15.31
CA VAL A 120 -29.40 7.95 14.87
C VAL A 120 -30.01 6.59 15.22
N GLU A 121 -30.66 6.48 16.37
CA GLU A 121 -31.35 5.24 16.79
C GLU A 121 -32.54 4.87 15.88
N ARG A 122 -33.10 5.85 15.18
CA ARG A 122 -34.22 5.67 14.22
C ARG A 122 -33.74 5.36 12.79
N LEU A 123 -32.45 5.53 12.47
CA LEU A 123 -31.92 5.34 11.12
C LEU A 123 -32.00 3.86 10.70
N PHE A 124 -32.57 3.63 9.53
CA PHE A 124 -32.62 2.32 8.91
C PHE A 124 -32.01 2.37 7.50
N ASN A 125 -30.84 1.78 7.35
CA ASN A 125 -30.10 1.78 6.09
C ASN A 125 -30.57 0.64 5.18
N ILE A 126 -31.29 0.95 4.13
CA ILE A 126 -31.83 -0.03 3.16
C ILE A 126 -30.71 -0.81 2.45
N ASN A 127 -29.55 -0.20 2.19
CA ASN A 127 -28.44 -0.90 1.56
C ASN A 127 -27.95 -2.12 2.40
N THR A 128 -28.15 -2.14 3.70
CA THR A 128 -27.80 -3.29 4.55
C THR A 128 -28.68 -4.51 4.33
N CYS A 129 -29.85 -4.30 3.72
CA CYS A 129 -30.76 -5.38 3.30
C CYS A 129 -30.32 -5.97 1.94
N ILE A 130 -29.51 -5.25 1.16
CA ILE A 130 -29.12 -5.60 -0.19
C ILE A 130 -27.67 -6.13 -0.20
N TYR A 131 -26.71 -5.36 0.31
CA TYR A 131 -25.29 -5.65 0.20
C TYR A 131 -24.92 -7.03 0.75
N GLY A 132 -24.45 -7.91 -0.14
CA GLY A 132 -24.05 -9.28 0.18
C GLY A 132 -25.21 -10.24 0.50
N LYS A 133 -26.47 -9.83 0.33
CA LYS A 133 -27.67 -10.63 0.59
C LYS A 133 -28.55 -10.78 -0.64
N LEU A 134 -28.75 -9.68 -1.38
CA LEU A 134 -29.49 -9.64 -2.64
C LEU A 134 -28.58 -9.16 -3.76
N TYR A 135 -28.68 -9.78 -4.90
CA TYR A 135 -27.87 -9.49 -6.08
C TYR A 135 -28.80 -9.15 -7.24
N PHE A 136 -28.96 -7.86 -7.49
CA PHE A 136 -29.71 -7.36 -8.63
C PHE A 136 -28.86 -7.46 -9.91
N PRO A 137 -29.43 -7.59 -11.11
CA PRO A 137 -28.71 -7.64 -12.38
C PRO A 137 -28.22 -6.23 -12.81
N VAL A 138 -27.43 -5.60 -11.97
CA VAL A 138 -26.88 -4.25 -12.14
C VAL A 138 -25.37 -4.24 -11.89
N TYR A 139 -24.66 -3.27 -12.45
CA TYR A 139 -23.20 -3.18 -12.30
C TYR A 139 -22.74 -2.59 -10.96
N SER A 140 -23.58 -1.82 -10.30
CA SER A 140 -23.30 -1.30 -8.97
C SER A 140 -24.56 -1.37 -8.08
N ASN A 141 -24.34 -1.49 -6.76
CA ASN A 141 -25.41 -1.44 -5.76
C ASN A 141 -25.73 0.01 -5.37
N SER A 142 -25.65 0.96 -6.31
CA SER A 142 -26.16 2.31 -6.08
C SER A 142 -27.69 2.32 -6.07
N LEU A 143 -28.28 3.26 -5.32
CA LEU A 143 -29.75 3.43 -5.34
C LEU A 143 -30.23 3.57 -6.78
N LYS A 144 -29.54 4.38 -7.57
CA LYS A 144 -29.90 4.70 -8.95
C LYS A 144 -29.88 3.47 -9.87
N ASP A 145 -28.83 2.66 -9.82
CA ASP A 145 -28.73 1.49 -10.69
C ASP A 145 -29.81 0.45 -10.37
N ILE A 146 -30.08 0.22 -9.08
CA ILE A 146 -31.12 -0.71 -8.66
C ILE A 146 -32.50 -0.17 -9.03
N CYS A 147 -32.81 1.08 -8.73
CA CYS A 147 -34.09 1.69 -9.04
C CYS A 147 -34.35 1.74 -10.55
N ASN A 148 -33.36 2.07 -11.38
CA ASN A 148 -33.49 2.01 -12.84
C ASN A 148 -33.84 0.59 -13.34
N TYR A 149 -33.23 -0.44 -12.77
CA TYR A 149 -33.56 -1.82 -13.08
C TYR A 149 -35.04 -2.14 -12.73
N LEU A 150 -35.52 -1.56 -11.64
CA LEU A 150 -36.93 -1.72 -11.19
C LEU A 150 -37.93 -0.84 -11.96
N GLY A 151 -37.45 -0.02 -12.91
CA GLY A 151 -38.30 0.91 -13.65
C GLY A 151 -38.63 2.20 -12.88
N LEU A 152 -37.99 2.42 -11.73
CA LEU A 152 -38.07 3.66 -10.97
C LEU A 152 -37.05 4.63 -11.55
N THR A 153 -37.50 5.77 -12.10
CA THR A 153 -36.69 6.67 -12.85
C THR A 153 -36.68 8.07 -12.24
N TRP A 154 -35.71 8.87 -12.65
CA TRP A 154 -35.62 10.30 -12.35
C TRP A 154 -36.13 11.11 -13.55
N SER A 155 -36.76 12.23 -13.29
CA SER A 155 -37.24 13.15 -14.33
C SER A 155 -36.09 13.71 -15.19
N SER A 156 -34.93 13.94 -14.58
CA SER A 156 -33.73 14.33 -15.31
C SER A 156 -32.86 13.10 -15.66
N PRO A 157 -32.62 12.82 -16.96
CA PRO A 157 -31.81 11.65 -17.37
C PRO A 157 -30.33 11.73 -16.90
N ASN A 158 -29.83 12.94 -16.65
CA ASN A 158 -28.45 13.17 -16.20
C ASN A 158 -28.35 13.28 -14.66
N ALA A 159 -29.43 13.13 -13.92
CA ALA A 159 -29.43 13.21 -12.47
C ALA A 159 -28.40 12.24 -11.86
N SER A 160 -27.51 12.72 -11.01
CA SER A 160 -26.52 11.95 -10.27
C SER A 160 -25.93 12.79 -9.15
N GLY A 161 -25.32 12.18 -8.13
CA GLY A 161 -24.64 12.90 -7.07
C GLY A 161 -23.50 13.82 -7.56
N LEU A 162 -22.88 13.54 -8.72
CA LEU A 162 -21.92 14.46 -9.35
C LEU A 162 -22.64 15.60 -10.05
N GLN A 163 -23.77 15.33 -10.68
CA GLN A 163 -24.55 16.33 -11.37
C GLN A 163 -25.21 17.31 -10.37
N SER A 164 -25.60 16.86 -9.19
CA SER A 164 -26.12 17.75 -8.14
C SER A 164 -25.07 18.78 -7.69
N ILE A 165 -23.80 18.37 -7.60
CA ILE A 165 -22.69 19.30 -7.33
C ILE A 165 -22.56 20.35 -8.44
N VAL A 166 -22.67 19.94 -9.72
CA VAL A 166 -22.62 20.87 -10.86
C VAL A 166 -23.79 21.86 -10.80
N TRP A 167 -25.03 21.37 -10.64
CA TRP A 167 -26.21 22.22 -10.53
C TRP A 167 -26.10 23.18 -9.34
N ARG A 168 -25.56 22.73 -8.21
CA ARG A 168 -25.34 23.62 -7.07
C ARG A 168 -24.32 24.72 -7.38
N ARG A 169 -23.23 24.40 -8.06
CA ARG A 169 -22.22 25.40 -8.46
C ARG A 169 -22.79 26.40 -9.48
N GLU A 170 -23.58 25.96 -10.44
CA GLU A 170 -24.28 26.81 -11.38
C GLU A 170 -25.29 27.76 -10.67
N TYR A 171 -26.05 27.22 -9.69
CA TYR A 171 -26.90 28.05 -8.85
C TYR A 171 -26.10 29.11 -8.07
N ASP A 172 -24.96 28.74 -7.49
CA ASP A 172 -24.15 29.66 -6.70
C ASP A 172 -23.59 30.80 -7.56
N GLN A 173 -23.27 30.53 -8.83
CA GLN A 173 -22.75 31.52 -9.78
C GLN A 173 -23.84 32.37 -10.42
N SER A 174 -24.92 31.80 -10.88
CA SER A 174 -25.96 32.45 -11.66
C SER A 174 -27.09 33.00 -10.80
N LYS A 175 -27.34 32.38 -9.65
CA LYS A 175 -28.56 32.57 -8.82
C LYS A 175 -29.85 32.28 -9.58
N ASP A 176 -29.77 31.46 -10.63
CA ASP A 176 -30.95 31.07 -11.41
C ASP A 176 -31.67 29.92 -10.67
N ASP A 177 -32.93 30.16 -10.35
CA ASP A 177 -33.79 29.23 -9.62
C ASP A 177 -34.02 27.90 -10.36
N ILE A 178 -33.81 27.87 -11.67
CA ILE A 178 -33.88 26.61 -12.45
C ILE A 178 -33.01 25.52 -11.84
N TYR A 179 -31.77 25.86 -11.44
CA TYR A 179 -30.85 24.88 -10.84
C TYR A 179 -31.27 24.46 -9.43
N ARG A 180 -31.89 25.37 -8.67
CA ARG A 180 -32.47 25.03 -7.37
C ARG A 180 -33.64 24.07 -7.54
N ASP A 181 -34.53 24.32 -8.49
CA ASP A 181 -35.70 23.49 -8.76
C ASP A 181 -35.26 22.09 -9.26
N LEU A 182 -34.22 21.99 -10.08
CA LEU A 182 -33.62 20.72 -10.49
C LEU A 182 -33.06 19.94 -9.29
N LEU A 183 -32.37 20.60 -8.38
CA LEU A 183 -31.83 20.00 -7.16
C LEU A 183 -32.91 19.53 -6.22
N GLN A 184 -33.93 20.34 -6.00
CA GLN A 184 -35.07 19.99 -5.15
C GLN A 184 -35.87 18.82 -5.74
N THR A 185 -36.11 18.82 -7.04
CA THR A 185 -36.76 17.70 -7.74
C THR A 185 -35.95 16.42 -7.58
N TYR A 186 -34.64 16.48 -7.86
CA TYR A 186 -33.73 15.32 -7.75
C TYR A 186 -33.74 14.73 -6.34
N ASN A 187 -33.60 15.55 -5.32
CA ASN A 187 -33.54 15.12 -3.92
C ASN A 187 -34.87 14.45 -3.45
N ILE A 188 -36.04 15.01 -3.86
CA ILE A 188 -37.34 14.34 -3.57
C ILE A 188 -37.47 13.04 -4.34
N GLU A 189 -37.01 12.98 -5.58
CA GLU A 189 -37.06 11.74 -6.38
C GLU A 189 -36.14 10.68 -5.75
N ASP A 190 -35.01 11.03 -5.14
CA ASP A 190 -34.18 10.08 -4.39
C ASP A 190 -34.94 9.49 -3.18
N CYS A 191 -35.65 10.32 -2.41
CA CYS A 191 -36.51 9.86 -1.32
C CYS A 191 -37.67 8.96 -1.81
N LEU A 192 -38.31 9.31 -2.93
CA LEU A 192 -39.42 8.55 -3.50
C LEU A 192 -38.98 7.21 -4.09
N ASN A 193 -37.83 7.21 -4.76
CA ASN A 193 -37.25 6.01 -5.32
C ASN A 193 -36.75 5.07 -4.21
N LEU A 194 -36.21 5.62 -3.11
CA LEU A 194 -35.91 4.85 -1.91
C LEU A 194 -37.12 4.21 -1.28
N LYS A 195 -38.24 4.93 -1.24
CA LYS A 195 -39.55 4.36 -0.83
C LYS A 195 -39.95 3.22 -1.75
N GLY A 196 -39.96 3.42 -3.07
CA GLY A 196 -40.30 2.40 -4.06
C GLY A 196 -39.41 1.16 -3.94
N LEU A 197 -38.13 1.34 -3.76
CA LEU A 197 -37.19 0.24 -3.50
C LEU A 197 -37.55 -0.51 -2.20
N THR A 198 -37.87 0.22 -1.13
CA THR A 198 -38.23 -0.39 0.16
C THR A 198 -39.51 -1.24 0.05
N GLU A 199 -40.49 -0.75 -0.69
CA GLU A 199 -41.73 -1.49 -0.96
C GLU A 199 -41.45 -2.74 -1.79
N TYR A 200 -40.62 -2.64 -2.82
CA TYR A 200 -40.24 -3.78 -3.65
C TYR A 200 -39.45 -4.84 -2.86
N LEU A 201 -38.54 -4.43 -1.96
CA LEU A 201 -37.82 -5.37 -1.09
C LEU A 201 -38.75 -6.13 -0.15
N ARG A 202 -39.82 -5.50 0.35
CA ARG A 202 -40.87 -6.16 1.13
C ARG A 202 -41.67 -7.17 0.28
N GLU A 203 -41.96 -6.81 -0.96
CA GLU A 203 -42.63 -7.71 -1.90
C GLU A 203 -41.78 -8.93 -2.20
N ILE A 204 -40.46 -8.73 -2.46
CA ILE A 204 -39.51 -9.85 -2.58
C ILE A 204 -39.53 -10.72 -1.32
N ALA A 205 -39.49 -10.13 -0.13
CA ALA A 205 -39.48 -10.89 1.11
C ALA A 205 -40.74 -11.74 1.29
N ALA A 206 -41.92 -11.22 0.88
CA ALA A 206 -43.18 -11.92 0.97
C ALA A 206 -43.37 -13.00 -0.12
N ASN A 207 -42.87 -12.76 -1.34
CA ASN A 207 -43.21 -13.55 -2.52
C ASN A 207 -41.99 -14.22 -3.20
N ALA A 208 -40.83 -14.22 -2.61
CA ALA A 208 -39.59 -14.74 -3.23
C ALA A 208 -39.71 -16.19 -3.74
N ALA A 209 -40.48 -17.04 -3.04
CA ALA A 209 -40.65 -18.44 -3.42
C ALA A 209 -41.55 -18.64 -4.67
N HIS A 210 -42.30 -17.63 -5.07
CA HIS A 210 -43.28 -17.69 -6.17
C HIS A 210 -42.94 -16.78 -7.35
N SER A 211 -41.83 -16.01 -7.26
CA SER A 211 -41.41 -15.10 -8.31
C SER A 211 -40.53 -15.80 -9.35
N GLU A 212 -40.85 -15.64 -10.63
CA GLU A 212 -40.04 -16.17 -11.74
C GLU A 212 -38.70 -15.41 -11.89
N GLN A 213 -38.61 -14.17 -11.39
CA GLN A 213 -37.42 -13.31 -11.49
C GLN A 213 -36.51 -13.39 -10.28
N VAL A 214 -36.95 -14.04 -9.19
CA VAL A 214 -36.18 -14.15 -7.94
C VAL A 214 -35.76 -15.59 -7.71
N ARG A 215 -34.46 -15.82 -7.47
CA ARG A 215 -33.91 -17.16 -7.28
C ARG A 215 -33.06 -17.23 -6.03
N PHE A 216 -33.04 -18.40 -5.39
CA PHE A 216 -32.21 -18.64 -4.23
C PHE A 216 -30.86 -19.23 -4.68
N ALA A 217 -29.72 -18.65 -4.21
CA ALA A 217 -28.40 -19.06 -4.59
C ALA A 217 -28.07 -20.52 -4.24
N ASP A 218 -28.70 -21.06 -3.19
CA ASP A 218 -28.47 -22.44 -2.75
C ASP A 218 -29.09 -23.50 -3.69
N LYS A 219 -30.01 -23.09 -4.58
CA LYS A 219 -30.71 -23.99 -5.50
C LYS A 219 -30.09 -24.02 -6.89
N GLU A 220 -29.26 -23.08 -7.23
CA GLU A 220 -28.61 -23.00 -8.53
C GLU A 220 -27.11 -23.03 -8.32
N GLY A 221 -26.47 -24.18 -8.49
CA GLY A 221 -25.05 -24.34 -8.61
C GLY A 221 -24.55 -23.69 -9.90
N GLY A 222 -24.55 -22.37 -9.95
CA GLY A 222 -24.05 -21.57 -11.05
C GLY A 222 -22.56 -21.29 -10.85
N SER A 223 -21.72 -22.27 -11.13
CA SER A 223 -20.29 -22.04 -11.31
C SER A 223 -20.06 -21.34 -12.65
N MET A 224 -18.97 -20.55 -12.73
CA MET A 224 -18.31 -20.16 -13.97
C MET A 224 -18.31 -21.36 -14.93
N PRO A 225 -18.51 -21.22 -16.27
CA PRO A 225 -18.38 -22.33 -17.19
C PRO A 225 -17.17 -23.18 -16.85
N GLU A 226 -17.30 -24.51 -16.86
CA GLU A 226 -16.26 -25.41 -16.31
C GLU A 226 -14.91 -25.18 -17.02
N SER A 227 -14.94 -24.92 -18.34
CA SER A 227 -13.79 -24.54 -19.14
C SER A 227 -13.10 -23.26 -18.65
N ALA A 228 -13.83 -22.20 -18.37
CA ALA A 228 -13.28 -20.93 -17.90
C ALA A 228 -12.81 -21.02 -16.44
N SER A 229 -13.48 -21.83 -15.60
CA SER A 229 -13.08 -22.12 -14.23
C SER A 229 -11.76 -22.89 -14.19
N ASP A 230 -11.57 -23.89 -15.03
CA ASP A 230 -10.36 -24.68 -15.07
C ASP A 230 -9.16 -23.89 -15.64
N LEU A 231 -9.39 -23.08 -16.67
CA LEU A 231 -8.40 -22.17 -17.19
C LEU A 231 -7.98 -21.13 -16.13
N SER A 232 -8.96 -20.53 -15.45
CA SER A 232 -8.69 -19.59 -14.35
C SER A 232 -7.91 -20.26 -13.20
N LYS A 233 -8.21 -21.52 -12.85
CA LYS A 233 -7.45 -22.29 -11.87
C LYS A 233 -6.02 -22.55 -12.33
N GLN A 234 -5.83 -22.96 -13.61
CA GLN A 234 -4.49 -23.19 -14.17
C GLN A 234 -3.65 -21.91 -14.15
N LEU A 235 -4.20 -20.77 -14.59
CA LEU A 235 -3.51 -19.48 -14.54
C LEU A 235 -3.22 -19.03 -13.11
N SER A 236 -4.14 -19.27 -12.18
CA SER A 236 -3.94 -18.99 -10.75
C SER A 236 -2.86 -19.86 -10.14
N ASN A 237 -2.76 -21.15 -10.51
CA ASN A 237 -1.69 -22.04 -10.05
C ASN A 237 -0.32 -21.60 -10.54
N ILE A 238 -0.21 -21.09 -11.78
CA ILE A 238 1.04 -20.48 -12.29
C ILE A 238 1.44 -19.28 -11.42
N LEU A 239 0.50 -18.39 -11.12
CA LEU A 239 0.75 -17.23 -10.26
C LEU A 239 1.14 -17.65 -8.84
N LEU A 240 0.48 -18.68 -8.28
CA LEU A 240 0.83 -19.23 -6.97
C LEU A 240 2.23 -19.87 -6.98
N SER A 241 2.59 -20.60 -8.02
CA SER A 241 3.93 -21.15 -8.17
C SER A 241 4.99 -20.05 -8.31
N ALA A 242 4.74 -19.05 -9.15
CA ALA A 242 5.62 -17.89 -9.30
C ALA A 242 5.82 -17.12 -7.98
N HIS A 243 4.76 -17.01 -7.16
CA HIS A 243 4.83 -16.38 -5.85
C HIS A 243 5.33 -17.34 -4.76
N GLY A 244 5.08 -18.65 -4.88
CA GLY A 244 5.53 -19.69 -3.96
C GLY A 244 7.04 -19.85 -3.94
N ASP A 245 7.68 -19.87 -5.09
CA ASP A 245 9.16 -19.83 -5.21
C ASP A 245 9.74 -18.59 -4.52
N TYR A 246 9.00 -17.50 -4.57
CA TYR A 246 9.29 -16.26 -3.88
C TYR A 246 9.23 -16.42 -2.35
N GLU A 247 8.22 -17.11 -1.82
CA GLU A 247 8.05 -17.31 -0.37
C GLU A 247 8.98 -18.41 0.17
N GLN A 248 9.20 -19.51 -0.57
CA GLN A 248 10.05 -20.62 -0.16
C GLN A 248 11.54 -20.25 -0.05
N LYS A 249 12.06 -19.40 -0.93
CA LYS A 249 13.41 -18.83 -0.77
C LYS A 249 13.55 -17.98 0.48
N LYS A 250 12.42 -17.54 1.06
CA LYS A 250 12.34 -16.69 2.24
C LYS A 250 12.24 -17.45 3.55
N ILE A 251 11.64 -18.62 3.53
CA ILE A 251 11.37 -19.44 4.70
C ILE A 251 11.99 -20.83 4.48
N ARG A 252 13.30 -20.94 4.66
CA ARG A 252 13.86 -22.22 5.07
C ARG A 252 13.54 -22.38 6.55
N LEU A 253 12.41 -23.01 6.85
CA LEU A 253 12.20 -23.63 8.15
C LEU A 253 13.26 -24.72 8.28
N LYS A 254 14.23 -24.52 9.15
CA LYS A 254 15.06 -25.61 9.63
C LYS A 254 14.17 -26.68 10.25
N ASN A 255 14.51 -27.92 9.99
CA ASN A 255 13.85 -29.13 10.43
C ASN A 255 13.18 -29.01 11.81
N LYS A 256 11.96 -29.53 11.89
CA LYS A 256 11.25 -29.86 13.12
C LYS A 256 12.05 -30.93 13.90
N ASP A 257 13.03 -30.49 14.65
CA ASP A 257 13.54 -31.35 15.74
C ASP A 257 13.89 -30.44 16.90
N ASN A 258 13.20 -30.70 18.02
CA ASN A 258 13.42 -30.15 19.35
C ASN A 258 12.80 -28.77 19.64
N VAL A 259 11.48 -28.75 19.84
CA VAL A 259 10.84 -27.83 20.78
C VAL A 259 10.46 -28.59 22.02
N THR A 260 11.29 -28.51 23.03
CA THR A 260 10.88 -28.81 24.41
C THR A 260 10.14 -27.58 24.95
N THR A 261 8.87 -27.78 25.20
CA THR A 261 8.00 -26.89 25.98
C THR A 261 8.50 -26.81 27.41
N SER A 262 8.71 -25.60 27.90
CA SER A 262 8.69 -25.33 29.35
C SER A 262 7.64 -24.27 29.64
N THR A 263 6.65 -24.72 30.34
CA THR A 263 5.53 -23.97 30.93
C THR A 263 5.98 -23.14 32.12
N ASP A 264 5.29 -22.02 32.28
CA ASP A 264 4.93 -21.29 33.50
C ASP A 264 5.99 -20.81 34.48
N ASP A 265 5.99 -19.50 34.70
CA ASP A 265 5.69 -19.04 36.06
C ASP A 265 5.23 -17.55 36.09
N SER A 266 4.05 -17.37 36.66
CA SER A 266 3.44 -16.10 37.00
C SER A 266 4.10 -15.53 38.24
N GLY A 267 4.84 -14.45 38.10
CA GLY A 267 5.47 -13.73 39.19
C GLY A 267 5.14 -12.24 39.20
N ASN A 268 4.20 -11.89 40.03
CA ASN A 268 3.80 -10.54 40.43
C ASN A 268 5.01 -9.71 40.87
N ASN A 269 5.48 -8.72 40.13
CA ASN A 269 6.51 -7.79 40.60
C ASN A 269 6.11 -6.34 40.38
N LYS A 270 5.87 -5.68 41.51
CA LYS A 270 5.62 -4.25 41.70
C LYS A 270 6.63 -3.40 40.96
N LYS A 271 6.15 -2.45 40.15
CA LYS A 271 6.94 -1.41 39.50
C LYS A 271 7.72 -0.59 40.56
N LYS A 272 9.01 -0.90 40.72
CA LYS A 272 9.95 0.03 41.37
C LYS A 272 10.22 1.18 40.38
N ARG A 273 9.91 2.42 40.81
CA ARG A 273 10.36 3.64 40.15
C ARG A 273 11.89 3.57 40.05
N LEU A 274 12.40 3.53 38.81
CA LEU A 274 13.82 3.70 38.50
C LEU A 274 14.19 5.15 38.84
N ILE A 275 14.82 5.33 39.98
CA ILE A 275 15.51 6.56 40.34
C ILE A 275 16.65 6.74 39.32
N SER A 276 16.75 7.92 38.70
CA SER A 276 17.84 8.28 37.83
C SER A 276 19.16 8.25 38.60
N GLN A 277 19.80 7.10 38.67
CA GLN A 277 21.16 7.00 39.18
C GLN A 277 22.10 7.76 38.22
N GLY A 278 22.92 8.61 38.75
CA GLY A 278 23.93 9.41 38.05
C GLY A 278 24.68 8.56 37.05
N ARG A 279 24.87 9.10 35.86
CA ARG A 279 25.48 8.43 34.69
C ARG A 279 26.88 7.91 35.02
N LYS A 280 26.98 6.67 35.44
CA LYS A 280 28.25 6.05 35.84
C LYS A 280 29.09 5.75 34.61
N VAL A 281 30.23 6.38 34.45
CA VAL A 281 31.22 6.08 33.41
C VAL A 281 31.74 4.65 33.63
N ASN A 282 31.65 3.83 32.57
CA ASN A 282 32.09 2.42 32.65
C ASN A 282 33.58 2.28 32.34
N LYS A 283 34.16 3.22 31.54
CA LYS A 283 35.54 3.17 31.10
C LYS A 283 36.11 4.59 30.98
N VAL A 284 37.28 4.81 31.55
CA VAL A 284 38.06 6.02 31.34
C VAL A 284 39.28 5.69 30.46
N VAL A 285 39.48 6.48 29.42
CA VAL A 285 40.61 6.33 28.49
C VAL A 285 41.45 7.57 28.55
N GLN A 286 42.69 7.43 29.05
CA GLN A 286 43.69 8.49 29.01
C GLN A 286 44.26 8.59 27.59
N VAL A 287 44.08 9.76 26.95
CA VAL A 287 44.49 9.98 25.59
C VAL A 287 45.77 10.86 25.52
N ARG A 288 46.67 10.49 24.64
CA ARG A 288 47.92 11.23 24.47
C ARG A 288 47.68 12.51 23.68
N ARG A 289 48.37 13.59 24.07
CA ARG A 289 48.39 14.85 23.36
C ARG A 289 48.96 14.66 21.94
N GLY A 290 48.42 15.42 20.98
CA GLY A 290 48.97 15.49 19.62
C GLY A 290 50.40 16.07 19.63
N ARG A 291 51.25 15.54 18.79
CA ARG A 291 52.65 16.02 18.67
C ARG A 291 52.78 17.18 17.67
N ILE A 292 51.96 17.20 16.62
CA ILE A 292 52.07 18.13 15.48
C ILE A 292 50.79 18.93 15.35
N CYS A 293 50.88 20.19 14.98
CA CYS A 293 49.74 21.07 14.76
C CYS A 293 48.95 20.61 13.51
N PRO A 294 47.59 20.45 13.60
CA PRO A 294 46.81 20.08 12.46
C PRO A 294 46.82 21.09 11.31
N ASN A 295 46.99 22.38 11.65
CA ASN A 295 46.97 23.47 10.67
C ASN A 295 48.34 23.83 10.12
N HIS A 296 49.44 23.40 10.78
CA HIS A 296 50.82 23.69 10.41
C HIS A 296 51.60 22.38 10.43
N PRO A 297 51.67 21.62 9.34
CA PRO A 297 52.48 20.42 9.24
C PRO A 297 53.94 20.76 9.51
N GLY A 298 54.56 20.06 10.48
CA GLY A 298 55.94 20.33 10.92
C GLY A 298 56.04 21.12 12.23
N GLU A 299 55.03 21.88 12.63
CA GLU A 299 55.06 22.63 13.88
C GLU A 299 54.68 21.75 15.06
N LYS A 300 55.57 21.67 16.09
CA LYS A 300 55.34 20.86 17.30
C LYS A 300 54.40 21.59 18.27
N LEU A 301 53.39 20.89 18.80
CA LEU A 301 52.51 21.40 19.82
C LEU A 301 53.20 21.43 21.20
N LYS A 302 53.21 22.59 21.85
CA LYS A 302 53.70 22.73 23.24
C LYS A 302 52.72 22.12 24.24
N PRO A 303 53.19 21.61 25.39
CA PRO A 303 52.31 21.14 26.47
C PRO A 303 51.38 22.25 26.97
N SER A 304 50.14 21.91 27.26
CA SER A 304 49.19 22.79 27.93
C SER A 304 48.61 22.06 29.15
N GLN A 305 48.31 22.82 30.20
CA GLN A 305 47.60 22.28 31.39
C GLN A 305 46.11 22.16 31.16
N VAL A 306 45.55 22.69 30.07
CA VAL A 306 44.12 22.65 29.75
C VAL A 306 43.70 21.22 29.40
N GLU A 307 42.75 20.68 30.14
CA GLU A 307 42.22 19.36 29.86
C GLU A 307 41.12 19.40 28.77
N ALA A 308 41.05 18.32 28.03
CA ALA A 308 39.96 18.01 27.13
C ALA A 308 39.29 16.70 27.58
N SER A 309 37.99 16.72 27.68
CA SER A 309 37.23 15.53 27.99
C SER A 309 36.04 15.40 27.05
N GLN A 310 35.75 14.16 26.62
CA GLN A 310 34.59 13.83 25.82
C GLN A 310 34.04 12.47 26.24
N THR A 311 32.72 12.42 26.52
CA THR A 311 32.06 11.20 26.92
C THR A 311 31.22 10.67 25.76
N ILE A 312 31.44 9.40 25.41
CA ILE A 312 30.72 8.68 24.35
C ILE A 312 29.84 7.61 24.97
N TYR A 313 28.58 7.64 24.62
CA TYR A 313 27.60 6.60 24.92
C TYR A 313 27.58 5.62 23.75
N ASP A 314 27.84 4.35 24.02
CA ASP A 314 27.84 3.32 22.97
C ASP A 314 27.17 2.03 23.44
N LEU A 315 26.87 1.16 22.50
CA LEU A 315 26.35 -0.18 22.77
C LEU A 315 27.39 -1.21 22.34
N LYS A 316 27.77 -2.08 23.28
CA LYS A 316 28.63 -3.22 23.01
C LYS A 316 27.78 -4.46 22.82
N PHE A 317 27.86 -5.04 21.61
CA PHE A 317 27.22 -6.29 21.26
C PHE A 317 28.08 -7.45 21.72
N THR A 318 27.50 -8.39 22.44
CA THR A 318 28.17 -9.58 22.97
C THR A 318 27.30 -10.82 22.75
N PRO A 319 27.82 -12.04 22.81
CA PRO A 319 27.01 -13.26 22.74
C PRO A 319 25.93 -13.34 23.84
N ARG A 320 26.11 -12.64 24.95
CA ARG A 320 25.18 -12.57 26.08
C ARG A 320 24.19 -11.41 26.00
N GLY A 321 24.15 -10.69 24.87
CA GLY A 321 23.25 -9.54 24.65
C GLY A 321 23.97 -8.22 24.44
N VAL A 322 23.19 -7.13 24.46
CA VAL A 322 23.67 -5.77 24.21
C VAL A 322 23.83 -5.03 25.55
N LYS A 323 25.02 -4.45 25.76
CA LYS A 323 25.35 -3.74 26.99
C LYS A 323 25.66 -2.26 26.69
N LYS A 324 25.13 -1.36 27.52
CA LYS A 324 25.49 0.07 27.48
C LYS A 324 26.93 0.26 27.96
N GLN A 325 27.75 0.96 27.17
CA GLN A 325 29.10 1.31 27.49
C GLN A 325 29.29 2.82 27.41
N ILE A 326 29.61 3.44 28.54
CA ILE A 326 29.91 4.88 28.63
C ILE A 326 31.40 5.04 28.79
N THR A 327 32.07 5.55 27.75
CA THR A 327 33.52 5.77 27.74
C THR A 327 33.83 7.25 27.81
N GLN A 328 34.58 7.66 28.81
CA GLN A 328 35.12 9.02 28.94
C GLN A 328 36.56 9.04 28.44
N TYR A 329 36.82 9.87 27.45
CA TYR A 329 38.17 10.15 26.93
C TYR A 329 38.67 11.43 27.60
N ILE A 330 39.87 11.39 28.26
CA ILE A 330 40.45 12.52 28.99
C ILE A 330 41.89 12.69 28.53
N GLY A 331 42.31 13.92 28.28
CA GLY A 331 43.71 14.21 27.93
C GLY A 331 43.99 15.70 27.86
N LYS A 332 45.27 16.07 27.95
CA LYS A 332 45.70 17.48 27.89
C LYS A 332 45.77 17.98 26.44
N LYS A 333 45.32 19.22 26.21
CA LYS A 333 45.42 19.90 24.91
C LYS A 333 46.86 20.23 24.57
N GLY A 334 47.16 20.38 23.29
CA GLY A 334 48.41 20.90 22.78
C GLY A 334 48.23 22.33 22.28
N PHE A 335 49.17 23.20 22.59
CA PHE A 335 49.19 24.59 22.15
C PHE A 335 50.13 24.78 20.95
N CYS A 336 49.64 25.40 19.89
CA CYS A 336 50.42 25.78 18.73
C CYS A 336 50.80 27.27 18.83
N VAL A 337 52.07 27.58 18.88
CA VAL A 337 52.57 28.95 18.96
C VAL A 337 52.24 29.70 17.67
N LYS A 338 52.39 29.04 16.51
CA LYS A 338 52.25 29.68 15.19
C LYS A 338 50.82 30.12 14.90
N CYS A 339 49.80 29.35 15.27
CA CYS A 339 48.39 29.74 15.09
C CYS A 339 47.70 30.25 16.35
N ASN A 340 48.42 30.31 17.46
CA ASN A 340 47.91 30.74 18.77
C ASN A 340 46.62 30.02 19.21
N LYS A 341 46.56 28.69 18.97
CA LYS A 341 45.36 27.87 19.22
C LYS A 341 45.66 26.61 20.02
N LEU A 342 44.72 26.24 20.89
CA LEU A 342 44.72 24.97 21.60
C LEU A 342 44.01 23.89 20.78
N PHE A 343 44.62 22.72 20.68
CA PHE A 343 44.05 21.56 19.97
C PHE A 343 43.80 20.41 20.92
N ASN A 344 42.61 19.80 20.78
CA ASN A 344 42.28 18.57 21.49
C ASN A 344 43.20 17.42 21.06
N PRO A 345 43.45 16.45 21.94
CA PRO A 345 44.14 15.21 21.57
C PRO A 345 43.57 14.59 20.30
N PRO A 346 44.38 13.98 19.41
CA PRO A 346 43.90 13.42 18.15
C PRO A 346 42.73 12.44 18.31
N GLN A 347 42.77 11.58 19.33
CA GLN A 347 41.71 10.64 19.61
C GLN A 347 40.39 11.35 19.92
N ILE A 348 40.39 12.40 20.76
CA ILE A 348 39.17 13.20 21.07
C ILE A 348 38.71 13.94 19.81
N ARG A 349 39.65 14.54 19.06
CA ARG A 349 39.32 15.27 17.82
C ARG A 349 38.66 14.35 16.78
N ASN A 350 39.19 13.14 16.63
CA ASN A 350 38.67 12.16 15.67
C ASN A 350 37.27 11.60 16.06
N LEU A 351 36.89 11.71 17.33
CA LEU A 351 35.51 11.41 17.73
C LEU A 351 34.47 12.41 17.15
N GLY A 352 34.94 13.60 16.74
CA GLY A 352 34.10 14.70 16.25
C GLY A 352 33.54 15.57 17.36
N ASN A 353 33.55 16.88 17.14
CA ASN A 353 33.02 17.86 18.10
C ASN A 353 31.56 17.62 18.38
N GLY A 354 31.18 17.50 19.67
CA GLY A 354 29.79 17.32 20.09
C GLY A 354 29.21 15.93 19.87
N LYS A 355 29.94 14.99 19.29
CA LYS A 355 29.49 13.63 19.13
C LYS A 355 29.33 12.96 20.49
N LYS A 356 28.11 12.49 20.76
CA LYS A 356 27.73 11.90 22.05
C LYS A 356 27.56 10.39 21.97
N TYR A 357 27.23 9.86 20.81
CA TYR A 357 26.88 8.46 20.60
C TYR A 357 27.88 7.74 19.70
N GLY A 358 28.26 6.52 20.09
CA GLY A 358 29.18 5.67 19.36
C GLY A 358 28.54 4.91 18.20
N HIS A 359 29.37 4.15 17.48
CA HIS A 359 28.96 3.40 16.29
C HIS A 359 27.93 2.31 16.59
N GLY A 360 28.12 1.54 17.67
CA GLY A 360 27.19 0.50 18.05
C GLY A 360 25.79 1.04 18.37
N PHE A 361 25.74 2.25 19.00
CA PHE A 361 24.45 2.91 19.28
C PHE A 361 23.77 3.37 17.95
N LEU A 362 24.53 3.97 17.03
CA LEU A 362 24.04 4.34 15.70
C LEU A 362 23.46 3.11 14.97
N VAL A 363 24.21 2.03 14.95
CA VAL A 363 23.80 0.78 14.29
C VAL A 363 22.52 0.22 14.92
N TRP A 364 22.42 0.20 16.24
CA TRP A 364 21.25 -0.29 16.95
C TRP A 364 19.99 0.49 16.57
N VAL A 365 20.07 1.83 16.59
CA VAL A 365 18.97 2.73 16.20
C VAL A 365 18.55 2.45 14.76
N ASN A 366 19.50 2.41 13.85
CA ASN A 366 19.21 2.21 12.41
C ASN A 366 18.69 0.82 12.11
N TYR A 367 19.19 -0.21 12.78
CA TYR A 367 18.68 -1.58 12.65
C TYR A 367 17.20 -1.69 13.02
N HIS A 368 16.79 -1.04 14.14
CA HIS A 368 15.38 -1.02 14.54
C HIS A 368 14.51 -0.24 13.55
N ARG A 369 15.03 0.81 12.94
CA ARG A 369 14.31 1.53 11.89
C ARG A 369 14.17 0.73 10.61
N LEU A 370 15.24 0.09 10.16
CA LEU A 370 15.32 -0.57 8.86
C LEU A 370 14.77 -2.00 8.88
N ALA A 371 15.24 -2.83 9.80
CA ALA A 371 14.86 -4.24 9.88
C ALA A 371 13.51 -4.44 10.61
N MET A 372 13.32 -3.75 11.75
CA MET A 372 12.11 -3.87 12.57
C MET A 372 11.03 -2.86 12.17
N ARG A 373 11.32 -1.92 11.28
CA ARG A 373 10.39 -0.91 10.74
C ARG A 373 9.80 0.04 11.78
N LEU A 374 10.43 0.18 12.95
CA LEU A 374 9.90 0.99 14.03
C LEU A 374 9.89 2.50 13.67
N PRO A 375 8.81 3.23 13.94
CA PRO A 375 8.79 4.69 13.86
C PRO A 375 9.78 5.32 14.86
N PHE A 376 10.32 6.50 14.54
CA PHE A 376 11.30 7.18 15.41
C PHE A 376 10.79 7.37 16.84
N LYS A 377 9.50 7.70 17.02
CA LYS A 377 8.90 7.82 18.37
C LYS A 377 9.00 6.52 19.18
N LYS A 378 8.78 5.37 18.53
CA LYS A 378 8.89 4.06 19.17
C LYS A 378 10.34 3.67 19.46
N ILE A 379 11.28 4.07 18.60
CA ILE A 379 12.73 3.88 18.87
C ILE A 379 13.16 4.72 20.08
N ILE A 380 12.72 5.97 20.20
CA ILE A 380 13.00 6.83 21.34
C ILE A 380 12.47 6.19 22.63
N GLN A 381 11.22 5.73 22.62
CA GLN A 381 10.62 5.03 23.75
C GLN A 381 11.44 3.77 24.12
N LEU A 382 11.80 2.96 23.12
CA LEU A 382 12.59 1.75 23.34
C LEU A 382 13.98 2.04 23.93
N ILE A 383 14.63 3.15 23.52
CA ILE A 383 15.91 3.60 24.10
C ILE A 383 15.71 3.98 25.57
N GLU A 384 14.67 4.73 25.88
CA GLU A 384 14.38 5.14 27.25
C GLU A 384 14.06 3.93 28.14
N ASP A 385 13.20 3.03 27.68
CA ASP A 385 12.79 1.83 28.43
C ASP A 385 13.95 0.83 28.62
N THR A 386 14.81 0.66 27.59
CA THR A 386 15.88 -0.36 27.63
C THR A 386 17.15 0.16 28.31
N PHE A 387 17.53 1.41 28.04
CA PHE A 387 18.84 1.96 28.45
C PHE A 387 18.72 3.11 29.46
N GLY A 388 17.52 3.59 29.77
CA GLY A 388 17.29 4.76 30.61
C GLY A 388 17.83 6.07 30.02
N GLU A 389 17.99 6.13 28.67
CA GLU A 389 18.53 7.32 27.98
C GLU A 389 17.40 8.08 27.27
N ARG A 390 17.36 9.39 27.47
CA ARG A 390 16.47 10.29 26.72
C ARG A 390 17.16 10.84 25.50
N VAL A 391 16.66 10.51 24.33
CA VAL A 391 17.22 10.95 23.05
C VAL A 391 16.17 11.76 22.29
N ALA A 392 16.56 12.96 21.84
CA ALA A 392 15.67 13.80 21.03
C ALA A 392 15.46 13.22 19.63
N ALA A 393 14.28 13.45 19.04
CA ALA A 393 13.97 12.98 17.69
C ALA A 393 14.97 13.49 16.64
N ALA A 394 15.40 14.74 16.73
CA ALA A 394 16.43 15.30 15.87
C ALA A 394 17.76 14.54 15.96
N THR A 395 18.12 14.04 17.16
CA THR A 395 19.34 13.23 17.33
C THR A 395 19.23 11.88 16.63
N ILE A 396 18.05 11.22 16.73
CA ILE A 396 17.79 9.97 16.00
C ILE A 396 17.87 10.21 14.50
N GLN A 397 17.28 11.30 14.01
CA GLN A 397 17.37 11.67 12.59
C GLN A 397 18.82 11.91 12.14
N LEU A 398 19.61 12.63 12.95
CA LEU A 398 21.03 12.85 12.64
C LEU A 398 21.82 11.54 12.61
N MET A 399 21.59 10.62 13.56
CA MET A 399 22.20 9.29 13.56
C MET A 399 21.87 8.53 12.28
N PHE A 400 20.62 8.63 11.83
CA PHE A 400 20.14 7.98 10.61
C PHE A 400 20.84 8.54 9.37
N MET A 401 20.91 9.85 9.23
CA MET A 401 21.62 10.54 8.13
C MET A 401 23.12 10.22 8.15
N THR A 402 23.77 10.28 9.32
CA THR A 402 25.19 9.96 9.48
C THR A 402 25.53 8.55 8.98
N LEU A 403 24.72 7.55 9.32
CA LEU A 403 24.95 6.18 8.85
C LEU A 403 24.69 6.06 7.33
N SER A 404 23.68 6.74 6.83
CA SER A 404 23.42 6.79 5.39
C SER A 404 24.58 7.35 4.61
N ASP A 405 25.18 8.44 5.08
CA ASP A 405 26.32 9.08 4.41
C ASP A 405 27.56 8.19 4.43
N PHE A 406 27.75 7.42 5.51
CA PHE A 406 28.81 6.42 5.58
C PHE A 406 28.71 5.38 4.45
N PHE A 407 27.49 5.04 4.00
CA PHE A 407 27.21 4.01 2.98
C PHE A 407 27.00 4.58 1.56
N ILE A 408 27.36 5.84 1.26
CA ILE A 408 27.29 6.41 -0.10
C ILE A 408 28.10 5.57 -1.11
N ASP A 409 29.31 5.17 -0.75
CA ASP A 409 30.17 4.37 -1.63
C ASP A 409 29.63 2.96 -1.82
N THR A 410 29.01 2.37 -0.78
CA THR A 410 28.32 1.07 -0.85
C THR A 410 27.18 1.13 -1.84
N GLU A 411 26.36 2.18 -1.84
CA GLU A 411 25.30 2.37 -2.82
C GLU A 411 25.84 2.40 -4.25
N ARG A 412 26.96 3.12 -4.48
CA ARG A 412 27.63 3.16 -5.80
C ARG A 412 28.15 1.80 -6.24
N MET A 413 28.74 1.03 -5.30
CA MET A 413 29.22 -0.32 -5.57
C MET A 413 28.07 -1.26 -5.94
N ILE A 414 26.96 -1.21 -5.20
CA ILE A 414 25.75 -2.00 -5.50
C ILE A 414 25.28 -1.70 -6.93
N LEU A 415 25.11 -0.42 -7.29
CA LEU A 415 24.69 -0.03 -8.64
C LEU A 415 25.64 -0.55 -9.72
N LYS A 416 26.94 -0.43 -9.48
CA LYS A 416 27.97 -0.94 -10.41
C LYS A 416 27.86 -2.45 -10.62
N GLN A 417 27.51 -3.24 -9.60
CA GLN A 417 27.32 -4.68 -9.74
C GLN A 417 26.04 -4.99 -10.51
N ILE A 418 24.93 -4.30 -10.21
CA ILE A 418 23.67 -4.45 -10.96
C ILE A 418 23.89 -4.24 -12.45
N LEU A 419 24.61 -3.19 -12.84
CA LEU A 419 24.85 -2.85 -14.25
C LEU A 419 25.80 -3.83 -14.97
N LYS A 420 26.50 -4.72 -14.27
CA LYS A 420 27.28 -5.81 -14.87
C LYS A 420 26.45 -7.08 -15.10
N SER A 421 25.26 -7.18 -14.51
CA SER A 421 24.43 -8.36 -14.63
C SER A 421 23.88 -8.52 -16.05
N PRO A 422 23.64 -9.74 -16.54
CA PRO A 422 23.05 -9.98 -17.85
C PRO A 422 21.59 -9.52 -17.94
N PHE A 423 20.91 -9.34 -16.82
CA PHE A 423 19.57 -8.79 -16.74
C PHE A 423 19.39 -7.93 -15.49
N VAL A 424 18.44 -7.03 -15.55
CA VAL A 424 17.99 -6.23 -14.42
C VAL A 424 16.46 -6.20 -14.38
N HIS A 425 15.91 -6.19 -13.18
CA HIS A 425 14.50 -5.96 -12.92
C HIS A 425 14.30 -4.51 -12.52
N MET A 426 13.26 -3.87 -13.05
CA MET A 426 12.81 -2.55 -12.59
C MET A 426 11.32 -2.54 -12.30
N ASP A 427 10.97 -1.73 -11.32
CA ASP A 427 9.60 -1.48 -10.92
C ASP A 427 9.53 -0.15 -10.16
N GLU A 428 8.34 0.43 -9.97
CA GLU A 428 8.16 1.65 -9.21
C GLU A 428 6.99 1.56 -8.24
N THR A 429 7.04 2.40 -7.22
CA THR A 429 5.95 2.57 -6.25
C THR A 429 5.90 4.00 -5.76
N THR A 430 4.77 4.41 -5.19
CA THR A 430 4.62 5.75 -4.63
C THR A 430 4.94 5.79 -3.15
N ILE A 431 5.48 6.93 -2.67
CA ILE A 431 5.55 7.29 -1.27
C ILE A 431 5.01 8.70 -1.05
N ASN A 432 4.50 8.96 0.15
CA ASN A 432 4.06 10.29 0.53
C ASN A 432 5.21 11.05 1.21
N ILE A 433 5.58 12.19 0.66
CA ILE A 433 6.58 13.10 1.24
C ILE A 433 5.90 14.42 1.60
N LYS A 434 5.63 14.64 2.90
CA LYS A 434 4.97 15.85 3.43
C LYS A 434 3.67 16.22 2.69
N GLY A 435 2.87 15.23 2.32
CA GLY A 435 1.59 15.45 1.63
C GLY A 435 1.66 15.33 0.10
N ALA A 436 2.85 15.40 -0.51
CA ALA A 436 3.04 15.18 -1.93
C ALA A 436 3.35 13.70 -2.23
N SER A 437 2.71 13.14 -3.25
CA SER A 437 3.03 11.80 -3.74
C SER A 437 4.25 11.87 -4.65
N GLN A 438 5.30 11.11 -4.33
CA GLN A 438 6.50 10.96 -5.14
C GLN A 438 6.73 9.49 -5.48
N TYR A 439 7.59 9.20 -6.46
CA TYR A 439 7.86 7.86 -6.94
C TYR A 439 9.19 7.34 -6.41
N VAL A 440 9.21 6.08 -6.06
CA VAL A 440 10.44 5.34 -5.74
C VAL A 440 10.62 4.23 -6.76
N TRP A 441 11.70 4.32 -7.48
CA TRP A 441 12.15 3.33 -8.44
C TRP A 441 13.05 2.31 -7.79
N VAL A 442 12.85 1.05 -8.10
CA VAL A 442 13.72 -0.03 -7.68
C VAL A 442 14.39 -0.65 -8.90
N ILE A 443 15.68 -0.92 -8.78
CA ILE A 443 16.45 -1.71 -9.75
C ILE A 443 17.17 -2.83 -9.01
N THR A 444 17.13 -4.05 -9.56
CA THR A 444 17.76 -5.23 -8.96
C THR A 444 18.15 -6.25 -10.01
N ASP A 445 19.25 -6.94 -9.76
CA ASP A 445 19.69 -8.14 -10.51
C ASP A 445 19.25 -9.46 -9.81
N GLY A 446 18.42 -9.38 -8.78
CA GLY A 446 18.04 -10.50 -7.94
C GLY A 446 18.96 -10.77 -6.75
N THR A 447 20.11 -10.12 -6.66
CA THR A 447 21.08 -10.19 -5.55
C THR A 447 21.41 -8.84 -4.95
N HIS A 448 21.42 -7.80 -5.76
CA HIS A 448 21.67 -6.41 -5.38
C HIS A 448 20.41 -5.58 -5.61
N VAL A 449 20.16 -4.59 -4.76
CA VAL A 449 18.96 -3.76 -4.83
C VAL A 449 19.30 -2.29 -4.62
N ILE A 450 18.80 -1.44 -5.50
CA ILE A 450 18.89 0.03 -5.37
C ILE A 450 17.48 0.62 -5.41
N PHE A 451 17.24 1.61 -4.54
CA PHE A 451 16.05 2.45 -4.54
C PHE A 451 16.42 3.89 -4.86
N LYS A 452 15.68 4.52 -5.76
CA LYS A 452 15.87 5.93 -6.11
C LYS A 452 14.55 6.69 -6.04
N LEU A 453 14.62 7.92 -5.52
CA LEU A 453 13.47 8.82 -5.43
C LEU A 453 13.39 9.67 -6.69
N SER A 454 12.14 9.87 -7.18
CA SER A 454 11.83 10.81 -8.26
C SER A 454 10.56 11.59 -7.91
N GLU A 455 10.49 12.85 -8.29
CA GLU A 455 9.29 13.68 -8.07
C GLU A 455 8.11 13.26 -8.95
N ASN A 456 8.40 12.75 -10.14
CA ASN A 456 7.42 12.32 -11.13
C ASN A 456 7.69 10.88 -11.61
N ARG A 457 6.75 10.34 -12.40
CA ARG A 457 6.83 9.00 -13.03
C ARG A 457 7.41 9.07 -14.44
N GLU A 458 8.46 9.84 -14.64
CA GLU A 458 9.06 10.00 -15.96
C GLU A 458 10.16 8.97 -16.22
N ALA A 459 10.34 8.62 -17.51
CA ALA A 459 11.37 7.69 -17.95
C ALA A 459 12.81 8.19 -17.77
N THR A 460 13.00 9.49 -17.52
CA THR A 460 14.32 10.14 -17.36
C THR A 460 15.18 9.42 -16.36
N ILE A 461 14.64 9.06 -15.18
CA ILE A 461 15.39 8.35 -14.14
C ILE A 461 15.81 6.95 -14.59
N VAL A 462 15.00 6.29 -15.42
CA VAL A 462 15.33 4.96 -15.96
C VAL A 462 16.52 5.08 -16.92
N HIS A 463 16.54 6.11 -17.77
CA HIS A 463 17.66 6.41 -18.65
C HIS A 463 18.95 6.79 -17.88
N GLU A 464 18.83 7.55 -16.79
CA GLU A 464 19.94 7.87 -15.90
C GLU A 464 20.54 6.63 -15.24
N LEU A 465 19.69 5.74 -14.74
CA LEU A 465 20.12 4.52 -14.04
C LEU A 465 20.70 3.47 -14.98
N LEU A 466 20.12 3.33 -16.19
CA LEU A 466 20.50 2.31 -17.19
C LEU A 466 21.36 2.86 -18.32
N GLY A 467 21.93 4.06 -18.20
CA GLY A 467 22.75 4.67 -19.24
C GLY A 467 23.84 3.74 -19.77
N GLY A 468 23.71 3.31 -21.04
CA GLY A 468 24.64 2.40 -21.68
C GLY A 468 24.52 0.92 -21.28
N TYR A 469 23.50 0.52 -20.51
CA TYR A 469 23.26 -0.87 -20.14
C TYR A 469 22.95 -1.72 -21.38
N LYS A 470 23.64 -2.84 -21.53
CA LYS A 470 23.51 -3.74 -22.71
C LYS A 470 22.82 -5.07 -22.41
N GLY A 471 22.43 -5.32 -21.16
CA GLY A 471 21.72 -6.52 -20.78
C GLY A 471 20.23 -6.46 -21.09
N VAL A 472 19.44 -7.28 -20.41
CA VAL A 472 17.98 -7.36 -20.58
C VAL A 472 17.28 -6.65 -19.43
N LEU A 473 16.40 -5.69 -19.74
CA LEU A 473 15.51 -5.06 -18.77
C LEU A 473 14.21 -5.87 -18.61
N CYS A 474 14.01 -6.45 -17.42
CA CYS A 474 12.76 -7.10 -17.03
C CYS A 474 11.85 -6.07 -16.33
N SER A 475 10.69 -5.79 -16.86
CA SER A 475 9.75 -4.81 -16.32
C SER A 475 8.29 -5.22 -16.52
N ASP A 476 7.39 -4.48 -15.90
CA ASP A 476 5.97 -4.50 -16.26
C ASP A 476 5.70 -3.82 -17.62
N PHE A 477 4.44 -3.49 -17.90
CA PHE A 477 4.01 -2.88 -19.16
C PHE A 477 3.93 -1.35 -19.10
N TYR A 478 4.50 -0.70 -18.10
CA TYR A 478 4.55 0.76 -18.07
C TYR A 478 5.34 1.30 -19.28
N GLY A 479 4.71 2.22 -20.02
CA GLY A 479 5.26 2.74 -21.28
C GLY A 479 6.59 3.50 -21.14
N GLY A 480 6.91 4.01 -19.96
CA GLY A 480 8.18 4.68 -19.69
C GLY A 480 9.41 3.79 -19.89
N TYR A 481 9.27 2.47 -19.75
CA TYR A 481 10.35 1.53 -20.02
C TYR A 481 10.59 1.30 -21.53
N ASP A 482 9.59 1.56 -22.38
CA ASP A 482 9.67 1.24 -23.80
C ASP A 482 10.74 2.04 -24.56
N SER A 483 11.09 3.22 -24.04
CA SER A 483 12.10 4.13 -24.61
C SER A 483 13.55 3.77 -24.27
N VAL A 484 13.79 2.80 -23.36
CA VAL A 484 15.14 2.41 -22.95
C VAL A 484 15.83 1.61 -24.05
N PRO A 485 17.03 2.00 -24.50
CA PRO A 485 17.71 1.39 -25.66
C PRO A 485 18.45 0.10 -25.27
N CYS A 486 17.78 -0.84 -24.62
CA CYS A 486 18.30 -2.17 -24.34
C CYS A 486 17.25 -3.24 -24.66
N LEU A 487 17.66 -4.51 -24.70
CA LEU A 487 16.71 -5.60 -24.83
C LEU A 487 15.76 -5.60 -23.62
N GLN A 488 14.49 -5.89 -23.86
CA GLN A 488 13.46 -5.87 -22.81
C GLN A 488 12.72 -7.19 -22.76
N GLN A 489 12.47 -7.67 -21.54
CA GLN A 489 11.56 -8.77 -21.27
C GLN A 489 10.37 -8.23 -20.46
N LYS A 490 9.18 -8.27 -21.04
CA LYS A 490 7.95 -7.89 -20.32
C LYS A 490 7.47 -9.03 -19.42
N CYS A 491 6.98 -8.64 -18.23
CA CYS A 491 6.59 -9.57 -17.18
C CYS A 491 5.34 -10.38 -17.54
N TRP A 492 5.48 -11.68 -17.78
CA TRP A 492 4.36 -12.59 -18.01
C TRP A 492 3.43 -12.74 -16.79
N ALA A 493 3.95 -12.63 -15.57
CA ALA A 493 3.10 -12.70 -14.39
C ALA A 493 2.06 -11.55 -14.35
N HIS A 494 2.43 -10.34 -14.78
CA HIS A 494 1.49 -9.23 -14.95
C HIS A 494 0.49 -9.50 -16.08
N LEU A 495 0.96 -9.99 -17.24
CA LEU A 495 0.07 -10.29 -18.36
C LEU A 495 -0.96 -11.38 -18.00
N ILE A 496 -0.52 -12.46 -17.34
CA ILE A 496 -1.41 -13.54 -16.88
C ILE A 496 -2.42 -13.03 -15.86
N ARG A 497 -1.99 -12.15 -14.93
CA ARG A 497 -2.89 -11.52 -13.96
C ARG A 497 -3.96 -10.70 -14.66
N ASP A 498 -3.57 -9.84 -15.59
CA ASP A 498 -4.49 -8.98 -16.34
C ASP A 498 -5.47 -9.80 -17.18
N LEU A 499 -5.00 -10.85 -17.87
CA LEU A 499 -5.86 -11.78 -18.62
C LEU A 499 -6.88 -12.46 -17.70
N ASN A 500 -6.43 -12.97 -16.55
CA ASN A 500 -7.29 -13.65 -15.59
C ASN A 500 -8.30 -12.71 -14.91
N GLU A 501 -7.91 -11.47 -14.61
CA GLU A 501 -8.82 -10.45 -14.09
C GLU A 501 -9.91 -10.09 -15.09
N ASN A 502 -9.57 -9.93 -16.36
CA ASN A 502 -10.57 -9.65 -17.41
C ASN A 502 -11.46 -10.87 -17.69
N LEU A 503 -10.93 -12.09 -17.61
CA LEU A 503 -11.73 -13.31 -17.72
C LEU A 503 -12.82 -13.38 -16.64
N ARG A 504 -12.50 -12.92 -15.42
CA ARG A 504 -13.47 -12.84 -14.31
C ARG A 504 -14.46 -11.68 -14.46
N LYS A 505 -14.05 -10.57 -15.08
CA LYS A 505 -14.94 -9.41 -15.33
C LYS A 505 -15.90 -9.66 -16.48
N SER A 506 -15.51 -10.45 -17.47
CA SER A 506 -16.30 -10.75 -18.65
C SER A 506 -16.48 -12.26 -18.83
N PRO A 507 -17.13 -12.96 -17.88
CA PRO A 507 -17.16 -14.42 -17.83
C PRO A 507 -18.01 -15.07 -18.95
N PHE A 508 -18.69 -14.26 -19.79
CA PHE A 508 -19.57 -14.72 -20.88
C PHE A 508 -19.06 -14.27 -22.25
N ASP A 509 -17.92 -13.64 -22.31
CA ASP A 509 -17.23 -13.33 -23.54
C ASP A 509 -16.51 -14.59 -24.03
N THR A 510 -17.21 -15.42 -24.80
CA THR A 510 -16.69 -16.67 -25.33
C THR A 510 -15.51 -16.44 -26.29
N GLU A 511 -15.51 -15.30 -26.99
CA GLU A 511 -14.39 -14.93 -27.87
C GLU A 511 -13.15 -14.65 -27.05
N TYR A 512 -13.30 -13.90 -25.94
CA TYR A 512 -12.20 -13.62 -25.03
C TYR A 512 -11.72 -14.90 -24.30
N GLU A 513 -12.63 -15.75 -23.85
CA GLU A 513 -12.30 -17.05 -23.22
C GLU A 513 -11.45 -17.91 -24.17
N ASN A 514 -11.86 -18.03 -25.44
CA ASN A 514 -11.12 -18.77 -26.46
C ASN A 514 -9.72 -18.18 -26.70
N PHE A 515 -9.61 -16.83 -26.72
CA PHE A 515 -8.34 -16.15 -26.84
C PHE A 515 -7.43 -16.42 -25.63
N VAL A 516 -7.92 -16.32 -24.43
CA VAL A 516 -7.16 -16.63 -23.19
C VAL A 516 -6.78 -18.11 -23.15
N GLY A 517 -7.66 -19.01 -23.63
CA GLY A 517 -7.38 -20.43 -23.78
C GLY A 517 -6.20 -20.68 -24.73
N ALA A 518 -6.15 -19.98 -25.85
CA ALA A 518 -5.02 -20.07 -26.77
C ALA A 518 -3.71 -19.54 -26.16
N VAL A 519 -3.76 -18.45 -25.41
CA VAL A 519 -2.59 -17.94 -24.65
C VAL A 519 -2.15 -18.96 -23.60
N GLY A 520 -3.09 -19.58 -22.87
CA GLY A 520 -2.81 -20.62 -21.90
C GLY A 520 -2.14 -21.84 -22.54
N ALA A 521 -2.66 -22.33 -23.66
CA ALA A 521 -2.10 -23.45 -24.41
C ALA A 521 -0.66 -23.18 -24.88
N LEU A 522 -0.32 -21.92 -25.17
CA LEU A 522 1.04 -21.52 -25.51
C LEU A 522 1.95 -21.46 -24.28
N ILE A 523 1.55 -20.73 -23.23
CA ILE A 523 2.47 -20.36 -22.16
C ILE A 523 2.64 -21.45 -21.09
N ILE A 524 1.61 -22.26 -20.82
CA ILE A 524 1.65 -23.29 -19.77
C ILE A 524 2.77 -24.31 -20.01
N PRO A 525 2.92 -24.93 -21.19
CA PRO A 525 4.00 -25.87 -21.45
C PRO A 525 5.40 -25.24 -21.37
N ILE A 526 5.52 -23.98 -21.75
CA ILE A 526 6.77 -23.22 -21.64
C ILE A 526 7.15 -23.08 -20.16
N LEU A 527 6.21 -22.63 -19.32
CA LEU A 527 6.48 -22.40 -17.90
C LEU A 527 6.70 -23.69 -17.12
N GLN A 528 6.00 -24.79 -17.46
CA GLN A 528 6.29 -26.12 -16.93
C GLN A 528 7.72 -26.59 -17.30
N THR A 529 8.18 -26.24 -18.50
CA THR A 529 9.56 -26.53 -18.89
C THR A 529 10.56 -25.70 -18.10
N VAL A 530 10.26 -24.42 -17.84
CA VAL A 530 11.08 -23.57 -16.95
C VAL A 530 11.12 -24.14 -15.54
N GLU A 531 10.00 -24.59 -15.00
CA GLU A 531 9.93 -25.20 -13.67
C GLU A 531 10.80 -26.45 -13.57
N LYS A 532 10.76 -27.30 -14.59
CA LYS A 532 11.49 -28.57 -14.61
C LYS A 532 12.98 -28.43 -14.86
N TYR A 533 13.38 -27.56 -15.77
CA TYR A 533 14.75 -27.47 -16.29
C TYR A 533 15.44 -26.12 -16.03
N GLY A 534 14.73 -25.16 -15.46
CA GLY A 534 15.20 -23.77 -15.29
C GLY A 534 15.18 -22.99 -16.59
N LEU A 535 15.70 -21.77 -16.52
CA LEU A 535 15.76 -20.81 -17.63
C LEU A 535 16.94 -21.17 -18.57
N LYS A 536 16.86 -22.32 -19.24
CA LYS A 536 17.89 -22.84 -20.14
C LYS A 536 17.42 -22.80 -21.57
N ILE A 537 18.10 -22.03 -22.43
CA ILE A 537 17.78 -21.84 -23.85
C ILE A 537 17.62 -23.19 -24.59
N TRP A 538 18.45 -24.17 -24.26
CA TRP A 538 18.40 -25.50 -24.87
C TRP A 538 17.03 -26.16 -24.76
N HIS A 539 16.34 -25.98 -23.63
CA HIS A 539 15.00 -26.54 -23.41
C HIS A 539 13.88 -25.59 -23.87
N LEU A 540 14.14 -24.29 -23.96
CA LEU A 540 13.10 -23.28 -24.20
C LEU A 540 12.97 -22.90 -25.68
N ARG A 541 14.07 -22.88 -26.44
CA ARG A 541 14.07 -22.45 -27.83
C ARG A 541 13.14 -23.28 -28.74
N LYS A 542 12.88 -24.55 -28.40
CA LYS A 542 11.96 -25.43 -29.13
C LYS A 542 10.53 -24.90 -29.24
N PHE A 543 10.14 -23.97 -28.34
CA PHE A 543 8.81 -23.37 -28.36
C PHE A 543 8.66 -22.17 -29.29
N ARG A 544 9.72 -21.75 -29.99
CA ARG A 544 9.63 -20.65 -30.97
C ARG A 544 8.61 -20.92 -32.09
N PRO A 545 8.56 -22.09 -32.74
CA PRO A 545 7.52 -22.38 -33.72
C PRO A 545 6.09 -22.28 -33.16
N ASN A 546 5.89 -22.66 -31.88
CA ASN A 546 4.59 -22.53 -31.23
C ASN A 546 4.20 -21.04 -31.02
N VAL A 547 5.15 -20.19 -30.67
CA VAL A 547 4.95 -18.74 -30.59
C VAL A 547 4.56 -18.18 -31.96
N ASP A 548 5.29 -18.50 -33.02
CA ASP A 548 5.02 -18.00 -34.37
C ASP A 548 3.64 -18.47 -34.85
N HIS A 549 3.29 -19.74 -34.66
CA HIS A 549 1.96 -20.27 -34.96
C HIS A 549 0.84 -19.56 -34.18
N PHE A 550 1.07 -19.27 -32.91
CA PHE A 550 0.11 -18.50 -32.08
C PHE A 550 -0.13 -17.12 -32.69
N TYR A 551 0.93 -16.41 -33.07
CA TYR A 551 0.82 -15.09 -33.69
C TYR A 551 0.11 -15.12 -35.03
N GLU A 552 0.40 -16.09 -35.87
CA GLU A 552 -0.27 -16.28 -37.17
C GLU A 552 -1.78 -16.54 -37.01
N LYS A 553 -2.14 -17.42 -36.07
CA LYS A 553 -3.52 -17.88 -35.91
C LYS A 553 -4.41 -16.94 -35.10
N PHE A 554 -3.86 -16.26 -34.10
CA PHE A 554 -4.67 -15.52 -33.10
C PHE A 554 -4.35 -14.02 -33.04
N ILE A 555 -3.21 -13.57 -33.57
CA ILE A 555 -2.80 -12.18 -33.47
C ILE A 555 -2.83 -11.46 -34.80
N ASN A 556 -2.11 -12.00 -35.79
CA ASN A 556 -1.97 -11.36 -37.08
C ASN A 556 -3.25 -11.52 -37.90
N ASN A 557 -3.73 -10.43 -38.51
CA ASN A 557 -4.87 -10.44 -39.45
C ASN A 557 -6.19 -11.04 -38.90
N LYS A 558 -6.29 -11.22 -37.56
CA LYS A 558 -7.52 -11.69 -36.94
C LYS A 558 -8.33 -10.48 -36.45
N VAL A 559 -9.61 -10.45 -36.83
CA VAL A 559 -10.57 -9.44 -36.34
C VAL A 559 -11.37 -10.05 -35.21
N TYR A 560 -11.46 -9.35 -34.11
CA TYR A 560 -12.20 -9.73 -32.94
C TYR A 560 -13.34 -8.74 -32.68
N ALA A 561 -14.49 -9.23 -32.24
CA ALA A 561 -15.63 -8.40 -31.84
C ALA A 561 -15.51 -7.91 -30.38
N SER A 562 -14.90 -8.73 -29.53
CA SER A 562 -14.70 -8.41 -28.11
C SER A 562 -13.65 -7.30 -27.92
N ASP A 563 -14.03 -6.21 -27.21
CA ASP A 563 -13.12 -5.12 -26.85
C ASP A 563 -11.96 -5.60 -25.97
N ALA A 564 -12.24 -6.55 -25.07
CA ALA A 564 -11.22 -7.16 -24.23
C ALA A 564 -10.18 -7.90 -25.09
N THR A 565 -10.64 -8.73 -26.03
CA THR A 565 -9.76 -9.46 -26.94
C THR A 565 -8.94 -8.52 -27.81
N GLN A 566 -9.55 -7.48 -28.39
CA GLN A 566 -8.85 -6.47 -29.18
C GLN A 566 -7.75 -5.76 -28.37
N THR A 567 -8.04 -5.43 -27.10
CA THR A 567 -7.07 -4.77 -26.20
C THR A 567 -5.84 -5.64 -26.00
N PHE A 568 -6.03 -6.92 -25.71
CA PHE A 568 -4.92 -7.85 -25.53
C PHE A 568 -4.22 -8.19 -26.84
N GLN A 569 -4.94 -8.32 -27.96
CA GLN A 569 -4.35 -8.48 -29.29
C GLN A 569 -3.37 -7.35 -29.61
N LYS A 570 -3.80 -6.09 -29.43
CA LYS A 570 -2.93 -4.91 -29.62
C LYS A 570 -1.70 -4.96 -28.70
N ARG A 571 -1.87 -5.43 -27.46
CA ARG A 571 -0.77 -5.58 -26.49
C ARG A 571 0.22 -6.66 -26.93
N PHE A 572 -0.25 -7.81 -27.42
CA PHE A 572 0.60 -8.86 -27.99
C PHE A 572 1.34 -8.38 -29.24
N MET A 573 0.68 -7.66 -30.15
CA MET A 573 1.33 -7.04 -31.32
C MET A 573 2.45 -6.09 -30.90
N LYS A 574 2.15 -5.15 -30.00
CA LYS A 574 3.11 -4.13 -29.55
C LYS A 574 4.36 -4.73 -28.91
N TYR A 575 4.19 -5.80 -28.13
CA TYR A 575 5.26 -6.34 -27.30
C TYR A 575 5.81 -7.69 -27.79
N ARG A 576 5.55 -8.11 -29.03
CA ARG A 576 5.99 -9.40 -29.58
C ARG A 576 7.46 -9.69 -29.26
N GLU A 577 8.36 -8.77 -29.60
CA GLU A 577 9.81 -8.92 -29.43
C GLU A 577 10.26 -8.84 -27.95
N LYS A 578 9.36 -8.37 -27.07
CA LYS A 578 9.65 -8.15 -25.64
C LYS A 578 9.02 -9.21 -24.73
N LEU A 579 8.14 -10.07 -25.25
CA LEU A 579 7.44 -11.08 -24.43
C LEU A 579 8.22 -12.40 -24.31
N PHE A 580 9.07 -12.72 -25.28
CA PHE A 580 9.66 -14.04 -25.40
C PHE A 580 11.21 -14.04 -25.43
N VAL A 581 11.86 -12.98 -24.95
CA VAL A 581 13.33 -12.89 -24.89
C VAL A 581 13.92 -14.02 -24.02
N PHE A 582 13.20 -14.45 -23.00
CA PHE A 582 13.63 -15.55 -22.13
C PHE A 582 13.71 -16.92 -22.83
N LEU A 583 13.12 -17.08 -24.02
CA LEU A 583 13.26 -18.29 -24.84
C LEU A 583 14.60 -18.33 -25.60
N ASP A 584 15.21 -17.15 -25.83
CA ASP A 584 16.39 -17.01 -26.70
C ASP A 584 17.69 -16.72 -25.94
N LYS A 585 17.58 -16.42 -24.65
CA LYS A 585 18.74 -16.07 -23.80
C LYS A 585 18.70 -16.81 -22.48
N ASP A 586 19.82 -17.44 -22.14
CA ASP A 586 19.96 -18.18 -20.88
C ASP A 586 19.77 -17.28 -19.67
N GLY A 587 19.04 -17.81 -18.69
CA GLY A 587 18.89 -17.21 -17.39
C GLY A 587 18.03 -15.93 -17.34
N ILE A 588 17.40 -15.51 -18.45
CA ILE A 588 16.54 -14.32 -18.43
C ILE A 588 15.19 -14.66 -17.78
N PRO A 589 14.80 -13.93 -16.73
CA PRO A 589 13.53 -14.17 -16.04
C PRO A 589 12.33 -13.80 -16.92
N TRP A 590 11.28 -14.64 -16.90
CA TRP A 590 10.01 -14.37 -17.59
C TRP A 590 9.07 -13.46 -16.79
N ASN A 591 9.40 -13.17 -15.51
CA ASN A 591 8.61 -12.35 -14.59
C ASN A 591 9.45 -11.26 -13.91
N ASN A 592 8.80 -10.30 -13.25
CA ASN A 592 9.43 -9.19 -12.53
C ASN A 592 9.40 -9.34 -11.00
N ASN A 593 9.24 -10.56 -10.49
CA ASN A 593 9.04 -10.83 -9.06
C ASN A 593 10.20 -10.35 -8.17
N ALA A 594 11.43 -10.23 -8.70
CA ALA A 594 12.57 -9.75 -7.91
C ALA A 594 12.41 -8.29 -7.52
N ALA A 595 11.94 -7.43 -8.43
CA ALA A 595 11.65 -6.03 -8.13
C ALA A 595 10.44 -5.90 -7.18
N GLU A 596 9.35 -6.63 -7.44
CA GLU A 596 8.19 -6.66 -6.54
C GLU A 596 8.58 -7.07 -5.11
N ARG A 597 9.45 -8.07 -4.98
CA ARG A 597 9.99 -8.52 -3.69
C ARG A 597 10.79 -7.43 -2.97
N ALA A 598 11.59 -6.67 -3.70
CA ALA A 598 12.36 -5.56 -3.13
C ALA A 598 11.41 -4.44 -2.63
N ILE A 599 10.39 -4.08 -3.41
CA ILE A 599 9.40 -3.04 -3.08
C ILE A 599 8.56 -3.40 -1.85
N ARG A 600 8.25 -4.68 -1.62
CA ARG A 600 7.36 -5.10 -0.52
C ARG A 600 7.78 -4.54 0.84
N HIS A 601 9.07 -4.41 1.11
CA HIS A 601 9.56 -3.81 2.37
C HIS A 601 9.15 -2.35 2.50
N LEU A 602 9.29 -1.56 1.44
CA LEU A 602 8.89 -0.16 1.39
C LEU A 602 7.36 -0.03 1.46
N ALA A 603 6.62 -0.89 0.76
CA ALA A 603 5.16 -0.90 0.78
C ALA A 603 4.59 -1.12 2.19
N VAL A 604 5.21 -2.00 2.99
CA VAL A 604 4.85 -2.17 4.40
C VAL A 604 5.26 -0.96 5.23
N GLN A 605 6.47 -0.43 5.01
CA GLN A 605 6.96 0.73 5.76
C GLN A 605 6.10 1.98 5.55
N ARG A 606 5.60 2.24 4.33
CA ARG A 606 4.70 3.38 4.08
C ARG A 606 3.36 3.26 4.82
N LYS A 607 2.86 2.04 5.02
CA LYS A 607 1.65 1.79 5.84
C LYS A 607 1.89 2.08 7.33
N ILE A 608 3.10 1.82 7.82
CA ILE A 608 3.48 2.06 9.22
C ILE A 608 3.76 3.55 9.48
N SER A 609 4.49 4.20 8.56
CA SER A 609 4.97 5.58 8.77
C SER A 609 4.04 6.66 8.20
N GLY A 610 3.16 6.32 7.25
CA GLY A 610 2.28 7.25 6.56
C GLY A 610 3.04 8.21 5.64
N THR A 611 3.88 9.08 6.21
CA THR A 611 4.64 10.10 5.49
C THR A 611 6.15 10.00 5.76
N PHE A 612 6.95 10.49 4.80
CA PHE A 612 8.39 10.63 4.92
C PHE A 612 8.79 12.11 4.91
N GLY A 613 9.86 12.47 5.63
CA GLY A 613 10.43 13.81 5.56
C GLY A 613 11.22 14.00 4.27
N LYS A 614 11.13 15.19 3.64
CA LYS A 614 11.83 15.49 2.37
C LYS A 614 13.34 15.20 2.46
N GLU A 615 14.01 15.63 3.53
CA GLU A 615 15.43 15.44 3.73
C GLU A 615 15.81 13.99 4.10
N THR A 616 14.92 13.27 4.79
CA THR A 616 15.20 11.92 5.29
C THR A 616 14.88 10.80 4.30
N ALA A 617 14.02 11.05 3.32
CA ALA A 617 13.61 10.05 2.34
C ALA A 617 14.80 9.51 1.51
N PRO A 618 15.69 10.32 0.93
CA PRO A 618 16.84 9.82 0.19
C PRO A 618 17.77 8.98 1.06
N HIS A 619 18.01 9.40 2.31
CA HIS A 619 18.82 8.64 3.26
C HIS A 619 18.19 7.30 3.62
N TYR A 620 16.84 7.27 3.77
CA TYR A 620 16.11 6.04 4.02
C TYR A 620 16.25 5.07 2.83
N LEU A 621 16.09 5.54 1.60
CA LEU A 621 16.17 4.70 0.41
C LEU A 621 17.58 4.14 0.19
N ARG A 622 18.63 4.92 0.48
CA ARG A 622 20.04 4.44 0.46
C ARG A 622 20.24 3.30 1.47
N LEU A 623 19.85 3.49 2.71
CA LEU A 623 19.97 2.46 3.74
C LEU A 623 19.06 1.26 3.47
N LEU A 624 17.91 1.48 2.83
CA LEU A 624 17.02 0.42 2.37
C LEU A 624 17.69 -0.40 1.26
N SER A 625 18.42 0.24 0.35
CA SER A 625 19.21 -0.44 -0.69
C SER A 625 20.24 -1.39 -0.07
N VAL A 626 21.01 -0.92 0.91
CA VAL A 626 21.94 -1.74 1.70
C VAL A 626 21.19 -2.89 2.40
N THR A 627 20.08 -2.58 3.05
CA THR A 627 19.26 -3.56 3.81
C THR A 627 18.75 -4.67 2.91
N GLN A 628 18.18 -4.31 1.76
CA GLN A 628 17.62 -5.30 0.83
C GLN A 628 18.72 -6.08 0.13
N THR A 629 19.85 -5.49 -0.19
CA THR A 629 21.02 -6.20 -0.74
C THR A 629 21.55 -7.25 0.25
N CYS A 630 21.75 -6.89 1.52
CA CYS A 630 22.11 -7.88 2.55
C CYS A 630 21.09 -9.01 2.63
N ARG A 631 19.78 -8.68 2.56
CA ARG A 631 18.70 -9.66 2.61
C ARG A 631 18.69 -10.59 1.40
N PHE A 632 18.87 -10.06 0.19
CA PHE A 632 18.89 -10.84 -1.06
C PHE A 632 20.10 -11.78 -1.11
N GLN A 633 21.21 -11.36 -0.55
CA GLN A 633 22.43 -12.17 -0.39
C GLN A 633 22.42 -13.07 0.86
N ASN A 634 21.32 -13.12 1.61
CA ASN A 634 21.21 -13.88 2.85
C ASN A 634 22.28 -13.52 3.92
N LYS A 635 22.71 -12.24 3.94
CA LYS A 635 23.67 -11.68 4.90
C LYS A 635 22.96 -11.01 6.07
N SER A 636 23.64 -11.01 7.24
CA SER A 636 23.11 -10.34 8.43
C SER A 636 23.33 -8.84 8.33
N LEU A 637 22.22 -8.08 8.20
CA LEU A 637 22.27 -6.60 8.19
C LEU A 637 22.94 -6.07 9.45
N LEU A 638 22.58 -6.58 10.64
CA LEU A 638 23.14 -6.09 11.90
C LEU A 638 24.64 -6.25 11.96
N GLN A 639 25.16 -7.42 11.57
CA GLN A 639 26.59 -7.69 11.55
C GLN A 639 27.32 -6.86 10.50
N PHE A 640 26.71 -6.69 9.31
CA PHE A 640 27.28 -5.83 8.28
C PHE A 640 27.42 -4.38 8.75
N LEU A 641 26.36 -3.82 9.35
CA LEU A 641 26.41 -2.46 9.87
C LEU A 641 27.42 -2.31 11.03
N LEU A 642 27.56 -3.31 11.89
CA LEU A 642 28.52 -3.30 13.00
C LEU A 642 29.97 -3.44 12.54
N SER A 643 30.20 -4.19 11.46
CA SER A 643 31.57 -4.39 10.95
C SER A 643 32.20 -3.13 10.40
N GLY A 644 31.38 -2.13 9.99
CA GLY A 644 31.85 -0.96 9.27
C GLY A 644 32.37 -1.25 7.87
N GLU A 645 32.20 -2.50 7.35
CA GLU A 645 32.53 -2.88 5.99
C GLU A 645 31.65 -2.12 5.00
N LYS A 646 32.22 -1.69 3.89
CA LYS A 646 31.49 -0.98 2.84
C LYS A 646 31.08 -1.86 1.68
N ASP A 647 31.79 -2.95 1.46
CA ASP A 647 31.53 -3.88 0.38
C ASP A 647 30.72 -5.07 0.90
N ILE A 648 29.41 -5.11 0.50
CA ILE A 648 28.52 -6.18 0.91
C ILE A 648 28.97 -7.52 0.32
N ASP A 649 29.52 -7.55 -0.89
CA ASP A 649 29.91 -8.80 -1.55
C ASP A 649 31.08 -9.47 -0.84
N ASN A 650 32.03 -8.70 -0.36
CA ASN A 650 33.18 -9.16 0.41
C ASN A 650 32.85 -9.51 1.86
N PHE A 651 31.71 -9.06 2.39
CA PHE A 651 31.30 -9.34 3.75
C PHE A 651 30.89 -10.81 3.92
N LYS A 652 31.58 -11.54 4.80
CA LYS A 652 31.41 -12.99 5.02
C LYS A 652 30.40 -13.37 6.08
N GLY A 653 29.77 -12.42 6.79
CA GLY A 653 28.79 -12.70 7.84
C GLY A 653 27.47 -13.22 7.28
N SER A 654 27.07 -14.45 7.68
CA SER A 654 25.79 -15.06 7.28
C SER A 654 24.69 -14.82 8.32
N LYS A 655 23.41 -15.01 7.95
CA LYS A 655 22.27 -15.01 8.89
C LYS A 655 22.23 -16.19 9.85
N GLY A 656 23.13 -17.17 9.73
CA GLY A 656 23.17 -18.36 10.57
C GLY A 656 23.57 -18.07 12.02
N LEU A 657 23.11 -18.89 12.94
CA LEU A 657 23.48 -18.87 14.36
C LEU A 657 25.03 -19.02 14.53
N ILE A 658 25.64 -18.23 15.32
CA ILE A 658 26.88 -17.62 15.18
C ILE A 658 27.82 -17.75 16.32
N GLY A 659 28.98 -18.12 16.00
CA GLY A 659 30.12 -17.70 16.79
C GLY A 659 30.47 -16.21 16.51
N TRP A 660 30.17 -15.33 17.42
CA TRP A 660 30.71 -13.97 17.42
C TRP A 660 32.23 -14.02 17.59
N ARG A 661 32.98 -14.12 16.50
CA ARG A 661 34.41 -13.82 16.55
C ARG A 661 34.59 -12.31 16.34
N MET A 662 34.82 -11.60 17.43
CA MET A 662 35.38 -10.24 17.35
C MET A 662 36.90 -10.36 17.25
N HIS A 663 37.48 -9.82 16.23
CA HIS A 663 38.90 -9.43 16.19
C HIS A 663 39.07 -8.05 16.79
#